data_0d41870247447f537de30e62293c4efc
#
_entry.id   0d41870247447f537de30e62293c4efc
#
_cell.length_a   1.000
_cell.length_b   1.000
_cell.length_c   1.000
_cell.angle_alpha   90.00
_cell.angle_beta   90.00
_cell.angle_gamma   90.00
#
_symmetry.space_group_name_H-M   'P 1'
#
loop_
_entity.id
_entity.type
_entity.pdbx_description
1 polymer ?
#
loop_
_entity_poly.entity_id
_entity_poly.type
_entity_poly.pdbx_seq_one_letter_code
_entity_poly.pdbx_strand_id
1 'polypeptide(L)'
;MQKLLSLPPNLVQSFHELERVNRTDWFCTSDPVGKKLGSGGGTSWLLEECYNEYSDGATFGEWLEKEKRILLHAGGQSRRLPGYAPSGKILTPVPVFRWERGQHLGQNLLSLQLPLYEKIMSLAPDKLHTLIASGDVYIRSEKPLQSIPEADVVCYGLWVDPSLATHHGVFASDRKHPEQLDFMLQKPSLAELESLSKTHLFLMDIGIWLLSDRAVEILIKRSHKESSEELKYYDLYSDFGLALGTHPRIEDEEVNTLSVAILPLPGGEFYHYGTSKELISSTLSVQNKVYDQRRIMHRKVKPNPAMFVQNAVVRIPLCAENADLWIENSHIGPKWKIASRHIITGVPENDWSLAVPAGVCVDVVPMGDKGFVARPYGLDDVFKGDLRDSKTTLTGIPFGEWMSKRGLSYTDLKGRTDDLQAASVFPMVNSVEELGLVLRWMLSEPELEEGKNIWLRSERFSADEISAGANLKRLYAQREEFRKGNWQALAVNHEKSVFYQLDLADAAEDFVRLGLDMPELLPEDALQMSRIHNRMLRARILKLDGKDYRPEEQAAFDLLRDGLLDGISNRKSTPKLDVYSDQIVWGRSPVRIDMAGGWTDTPPYSLYSGGNVVNLAIELNGQPPLQVYVKPCKDFHIVLRSICLLYTSDAAD
;
A
#
# COMPACT_ATOMS: atom_id res chain seq x y z
N MET A 1 20.49 -1.67 -3.76
CA MET A 1 19.59 -0.47 -3.61
C MET A 1 19.10 -0.42 -2.18
N GLN A 2 19.52 0.57 -1.45
CA GLN A 2 19.24 0.72 -0.02
C GLN A 2 17.96 1.53 0.22
N LYS A 3 17.19 1.18 1.25
CA LYS A 3 15.98 1.90 1.68
C LYS A 3 16.27 2.60 3.00
N LEU A 4 16.05 3.89 3.04
CA LEU A 4 16.28 4.73 4.21
C LEU A 4 14.94 5.30 4.69
N LEU A 5 14.60 5.08 5.97
CA LEU A 5 13.33 5.51 6.54
C LEU A 5 13.52 6.46 7.72
N SER A 6 12.89 7.62 7.64
CA SER A 6 12.66 8.45 8.82
C SER A 6 11.38 7.99 9.50
N LEU A 7 11.48 7.45 10.71
CA LEU A 7 10.39 6.81 11.45
C LEU A 7 10.19 7.46 12.83
N PRO A 8 9.02 7.27 13.48
CA PRO A 8 8.87 7.59 14.90
C PRO A 8 9.89 6.84 15.77
N PRO A 9 10.41 7.43 16.87
CA PRO A 9 11.50 6.85 17.67
C PRO A 9 11.24 5.43 18.18
N ASN A 10 10.02 5.13 18.62
CA ASN A 10 9.65 3.80 19.11
C ASN A 10 9.61 2.74 17.99
N LEU A 11 9.30 3.16 16.76
CA LEU A 11 9.26 2.26 15.60
C LEU A 11 10.69 1.94 15.10
N VAL A 12 11.62 2.90 15.12
CA VAL A 12 13.03 2.66 14.72
C VAL A 12 13.62 1.43 15.39
N GLN A 13 13.36 1.25 16.69
CA GLN A 13 13.89 0.12 17.48
C GLN A 13 13.29 -1.23 17.06
N SER A 14 12.06 -1.24 16.58
CA SER A 14 11.29 -2.46 16.32
C SER A 14 11.11 -2.78 14.84
N PHE A 15 11.36 -1.84 13.94
CA PHE A 15 11.03 -1.93 12.52
C PHE A 15 11.56 -3.20 11.85
N HIS A 16 12.85 -3.49 12.01
CA HIS A 16 13.48 -4.64 11.34
C HIS A 16 12.91 -5.99 11.80
N GLU A 17 12.53 -6.08 13.07
CA GLU A 17 11.89 -7.27 13.63
C GLU A 17 10.43 -7.39 13.17
N LEU A 18 9.68 -6.29 13.20
CA LEU A 18 8.27 -6.26 12.84
C LEU A 18 8.03 -6.50 11.34
N GLU A 19 8.83 -5.89 10.47
CA GLU A 19 8.74 -6.04 9.01
C GLU A 19 9.64 -7.17 8.48
N ARG A 20 10.44 -7.83 9.34
CA ARG A 20 11.33 -8.97 9.02
C ARG A 20 12.33 -8.67 7.91
N VAL A 21 12.89 -7.48 7.94
CA VAL A 21 13.87 -7.00 6.97
C VAL A 21 15.27 -6.90 7.58
N ASN A 22 16.29 -7.04 6.74
CA ASN A 22 17.68 -6.94 7.21
C ASN A 22 18.12 -5.48 7.38
N ARG A 23 19.16 -5.26 8.18
CA ARG A 23 19.68 -3.92 8.46
C ARG A 23 20.59 -3.36 7.37
N THR A 24 21.11 -4.21 6.49
CA THR A 24 21.99 -3.76 5.40
C THR A 24 21.23 -3.10 4.27
N ASP A 25 20.04 -3.64 3.92
CA ASP A 25 19.20 -3.08 2.86
C ASP A 25 18.25 -1.99 3.38
N TRP A 26 18.00 -1.97 4.70
CA TRP A 26 17.05 -1.08 5.35
C TRP A 26 17.71 -0.34 6.51
N PHE A 27 17.86 0.96 6.36
CA PHE A 27 18.33 1.83 7.42
C PHE A 27 17.17 2.67 7.96
N CYS A 28 17.09 2.81 9.28
CA CYS A 28 16.02 3.56 9.94
C CYS A 28 16.58 4.50 10.99
N THR A 29 16.15 5.74 10.98
CA THR A 29 16.42 6.70 12.06
C THR A 29 15.18 7.57 12.34
N SER A 30 15.22 8.32 13.41
CA SER A 30 14.23 9.34 13.76
C SER A 30 14.87 10.71 13.83
N ASP A 31 14.09 11.75 13.62
CA ASP A 31 14.56 13.12 13.86
C ASP A 31 15.08 13.26 15.30
N PRO A 32 16.11 14.08 15.54
CA PRO A 32 16.63 14.34 16.89
C PRO A 32 15.55 14.87 17.82
N VAL A 33 15.52 14.38 19.05
CA VAL A 33 14.51 14.73 20.04
C VAL A 33 14.44 16.26 20.25
N GLY A 34 13.25 16.81 20.12
CA GLY A 34 12.98 18.24 20.35
C GLY A 34 13.37 19.16 19.18
N LYS A 35 13.97 18.64 18.11
CA LYS A 35 14.31 19.43 16.91
C LYS A 35 13.25 19.19 15.81
N LYS A 36 12.88 20.26 15.12
CA LYS A 36 12.11 20.21 13.87
C LYS A 36 13.05 20.55 12.74
N LEU A 37 13.40 19.56 11.92
CA LEU A 37 14.37 19.74 10.85
C LEU A 37 13.74 20.18 9.50
N GLY A 38 12.44 19.95 9.32
CA GLY A 38 11.79 20.07 8.01
C GLY A 38 12.12 18.87 7.11
N SER A 39 11.49 18.78 5.95
CA SER A 39 11.69 17.64 5.04
C SER A 39 13.09 17.59 4.41
N GLY A 40 13.70 18.73 4.11
CA GLY A 40 15.07 18.83 3.62
C GLY A 40 16.10 18.52 4.70
N GLY A 41 15.97 19.13 5.89
CA GLY A 41 16.86 18.85 7.01
C GLY A 41 16.73 17.41 7.52
N GLY A 42 15.52 16.83 7.51
CA GLY A 42 15.29 15.41 7.81
C GLY A 42 15.90 14.47 6.76
N THR A 43 15.91 14.86 5.48
CA THR A 43 16.65 14.14 4.42
C THR A 43 18.15 14.14 4.71
N SER A 44 18.71 15.30 5.03
CA SER A 44 20.15 15.44 5.37
C SER A 44 20.51 14.59 6.58
N TRP A 45 19.75 14.67 7.66
CA TRP A 45 19.93 13.85 8.85
C TRP A 45 19.91 12.35 8.54
N LEU A 46 18.94 11.88 7.77
CA LEU A 46 18.79 10.48 7.41
C LEU A 46 19.99 9.97 6.59
N LEU A 47 20.49 10.77 5.65
CA LEU A 47 21.65 10.43 4.82
C LEU A 47 22.95 10.43 5.65
N GLU A 48 23.14 11.43 6.48
CA GLU A 48 24.35 11.56 7.33
C GLU A 48 24.42 10.45 8.37
N GLU A 49 23.33 10.11 9.03
CA GLU A 49 23.28 8.99 9.97
C GLU A 49 23.57 7.65 9.28
N CYS A 50 23.03 7.44 8.09
CA CYS A 50 23.30 6.23 7.31
C CYS A 50 24.78 6.18 6.84
N TYR A 51 25.32 7.30 6.39
CA TYR A 51 26.74 7.44 6.05
C TYR A 51 27.66 7.14 7.24
N ASN A 52 27.35 7.69 8.40
CA ASN A 52 28.14 7.47 9.61
C ASN A 52 28.19 5.99 10.03
N GLU A 53 27.10 5.24 9.78
CA GLU A 53 27.02 3.82 10.11
C GLU A 53 27.66 2.91 9.04
N TYR A 54 27.54 3.25 7.74
CA TYR A 54 27.86 2.34 6.62
C TYR A 54 28.86 2.87 5.60
N SER A 55 29.63 3.92 5.91
CA SER A 55 30.60 4.51 4.94
C SER A 55 31.83 3.64 4.67
N ASP A 56 32.15 2.72 5.58
CA ASP A 56 33.37 1.87 5.49
C ASP A 56 34.67 2.67 5.23
N GLY A 57 34.70 3.94 5.65
CA GLY A 57 35.84 4.85 5.44
C GLY A 57 35.88 5.57 4.10
N ALA A 58 34.85 5.42 3.24
CA ALA A 58 34.69 6.22 2.03
C ALA A 58 34.33 7.67 2.36
N THR A 59 34.65 8.59 1.48
CA THR A 59 34.14 9.97 1.55
C THR A 59 32.63 9.98 1.29
N PHE A 60 31.96 11.05 1.69
CA PHE A 60 30.50 11.15 1.49
C PHE A 60 30.10 11.05 0.00
N GLY A 61 30.85 11.71 -0.90
CA GLY A 61 30.61 11.62 -2.34
C GLY A 61 30.79 10.19 -2.87
N GLU A 62 31.91 9.52 -2.54
CA GLU A 62 32.15 8.12 -2.92
C GLU A 62 31.07 7.17 -2.39
N TRP A 63 30.57 7.42 -1.18
CA TRP A 63 29.49 6.65 -0.61
C TRP A 63 28.15 6.90 -1.34
N LEU A 64 27.86 8.14 -1.76
CA LEU A 64 26.67 8.46 -2.56
C LEU A 64 26.69 7.73 -3.91
N GLU A 65 27.81 7.79 -4.64
CA GLU A 65 28.00 7.16 -5.95
C GLU A 65 27.93 5.62 -5.92
N LYS A 66 28.20 5.00 -4.76
CA LYS A 66 28.31 3.54 -4.64
C LYS A 66 27.03 2.79 -4.97
N GLU A 67 25.86 3.34 -4.59
CA GLU A 67 24.57 2.68 -4.81
C GLU A 67 23.38 3.64 -4.81
N LYS A 68 22.29 3.20 -5.44
CA LYS A 68 21.03 3.94 -5.45
C LYS A 68 20.26 3.75 -4.13
N ARG A 69 19.57 4.81 -3.68
CA ARG A 69 18.84 4.86 -2.41
C ARG A 69 17.42 5.38 -2.58
N ILE A 70 16.50 4.82 -1.81
CA ILE A 70 15.11 5.27 -1.69
C ILE A 70 14.91 5.78 -0.27
N LEU A 71 14.62 7.06 -0.11
CA LEU A 71 14.35 7.71 1.16
C LEU A 71 12.85 7.90 1.33
N LEU A 72 12.32 7.45 2.45
CA LEU A 72 10.91 7.56 2.79
C LEU A 72 10.71 8.35 4.09
N HIS A 73 10.05 9.49 3.96
CA HIS A 73 9.69 10.31 5.12
C HIS A 73 8.38 9.84 5.75
N ALA A 74 8.47 9.11 6.85
CA ALA A 74 7.35 8.57 7.58
C ALA A 74 7.34 8.94 9.07
N GLY A 75 8.21 9.85 9.46
CA GLY A 75 8.24 10.47 10.79
C GLY A 75 7.11 11.47 10.98
N GLY A 76 7.10 12.11 12.15
CA GLY A 76 6.14 13.14 12.51
C GLY A 76 5.07 12.69 13.49
N GLN A 77 4.32 13.65 14.06
CA GLN A 77 3.42 13.42 15.20
C GLN A 77 2.11 12.70 14.84
N SER A 78 1.79 12.54 13.56
CA SER A 78 0.59 11.86 13.06
C SER A 78 -0.74 12.27 13.74
N ARG A 79 -0.85 13.51 14.22
CA ARG A 79 -1.98 14.03 15.03
C ARG A 79 -3.35 13.79 14.41
N ARG A 80 -3.45 13.84 13.08
CA ARG A 80 -4.71 13.70 12.33
C ARG A 80 -5.07 12.25 11.97
N LEU A 81 -4.20 11.29 12.33
CA LEU A 81 -4.43 9.85 12.18
C LEU A 81 -3.92 9.12 13.45
N PRO A 82 -4.60 9.32 14.60
CA PRO A 82 -4.12 8.84 15.89
C PRO A 82 -3.89 7.34 15.94
N GLY A 83 -4.83 6.54 15.42
CA GLY A 83 -4.79 5.08 15.47
C GLY A 83 -3.52 4.44 14.88
N TYR A 84 -2.84 5.16 13.97
CA TYR A 84 -1.58 4.71 13.37
C TYR A 84 -0.37 5.60 13.72
N ALA A 85 -0.53 6.54 14.64
CA ALA A 85 0.57 7.35 15.13
C ALA A 85 1.67 6.51 15.85
N PRO A 86 1.32 5.53 16.71
CA PRO A 86 2.32 4.71 17.40
C PRO A 86 3.12 3.80 16.45
N SER A 87 2.47 3.19 15.47
CA SER A 87 3.08 2.24 14.52
C SER A 87 3.64 2.90 13.25
N GLY A 88 3.51 4.23 13.13
CA GLY A 88 3.88 4.97 11.93
C GLY A 88 2.88 4.79 10.77
N LYS A 89 2.50 5.88 10.11
CA LYS A 89 1.53 5.87 9.00
C LYS A 89 1.94 4.97 7.84
N ILE A 90 3.24 4.86 7.58
CA ILE A 90 3.77 4.05 6.48
C ILE A 90 3.47 2.55 6.63
N LEU A 91 3.27 2.08 7.87
CA LEU A 91 2.89 0.70 8.17
C LEU A 91 1.37 0.53 8.39
N THR A 92 0.56 1.53 7.98
CA THR A 92 -0.89 1.39 7.99
C THR A 92 -1.30 0.21 7.11
N PRO A 93 -1.97 -0.82 7.66
CA PRO A 93 -2.47 -1.93 6.87
C PRO A 93 -3.48 -1.46 5.83
N VAL A 94 -3.41 -2.00 4.64
CA VAL A 94 -4.33 -1.68 3.54
C VAL A 94 -5.05 -2.95 3.13
N PRO A 95 -6.40 -2.95 3.05
CA PRO A 95 -7.16 -4.14 2.72
C PRO A 95 -6.86 -4.64 1.30
N VAL A 96 -7.07 -5.94 1.09
CA VAL A 96 -6.97 -6.56 -0.23
C VAL A 96 -8.07 -6.06 -1.16
N PHE A 97 -7.72 -5.69 -2.37
CA PHE A 97 -8.66 -5.22 -3.40
C PHE A 97 -9.07 -6.38 -4.32
N ARG A 98 -10.37 -6.70 -4.36
CA ARG A 98 -10.90 -7.86 -5.09
C ARG A 98 -10.64 -7.90 -6.59
N TRP A 99 -10.29 -6.80 -7.18
CA TRP A 99 -10.04 -6.68 -8.63
C TRP A 99 -8.56 -6.86 -9.02
N GLU A 100 -7.68 -7.07 -8.05
CA GLU A 100 -6.25 -7.24 -8.26
C GLU A 100 -5.77 -8.55 -7.63
N ARG A 101 -5.06 -9.39 -8.41
CA ARG A 101 -4.51 -10.67 -7.94
C ARG A 101 -3.11 -10.49 -7.35
N GLY A 102 -2.67 -11.46 -6.56
CA GLY A 102 -1.32 -11.48 -6.00
C GLY A 102 -1.12 -10.50 -4.85
N GLN A 103 -2.20 -10.03 -4.22
CA GLN A 103 -2.12 -9.19 -3.04
C GLN A 103 -1.84 -10.02 -1.79
N HIS A 104 -1.20 -9.38 -0.80
CA HIS A 104 -0.84 -9.99 0.46
C HIS A 104 -1.83 -9.60 1.56
N LEU A 105 -2.22 -10.55 2.42
CA LEU A 105 -3.12 -10.24 3.55
C LEU A 105 -2.47 -9.27 4.54
N GLY A 106 -1.15 -9.30 4.63
CA GLY A 106 -0.35 -8.42 5.48
C GLY A 106 0.10 -7.11 4.84
N GLN A 107 -0.36 -6.76 3.63
CA GLN A 107 0.11 -5.55 2.93
C GLN A 107 -0.18 -4.27 3.71
N ASN A 108 0.75 -3.32 3.63
CA ASN A 108 0.67 -2.00 4.22
C ASN A 108 1.08 -0.92 3.20
N LEU A 109 1.04 0.35 3.57
CA LEU A 109 1.41 1.41 2.63
C LEU A 109 2.85 1.27 2.12
N LEU A 110 3.79 0.84 2.96
CA LEU A 110 5.19 0.64 2.55
C LEU A 110 5.29 -0.40 1.45
N SER A 111 4.72 -1.58 1.66
CA SER A 111 4.77 -2.68 0.69
C SER A 111 4.08 -2.35 -0.63
N LEU A 112 3.05 -1.49 -0.61
CA LEU A 112 2.34 -1.06 -1.81
C LEU A 112 3.08 0.04 -2.60
N GLN A 113 3.81 0.92 -1.93
CA GLN A 113 4.53 2.02 -2.57
C GLN A 113 5.87 1.58 -3.18
N LEU A 114 6.59 0.72 -2.47
CA LEU A 114 7.98 0.38 -2.77
C LEU A 114 8.22 -0.14 -4.19
N PRO A 115 7.38 -1.03 -4.77
CA PRO A 115 7.61 -1.52 -6.12
C PRO A 115 7.66 -0.44 -7.20
N LEU A 116 6.86 0.62 -7.07
CA LEU A 116 6.91 1.76 -7.99
C LEU A 116 8.23 2.52 -7.87
N TYR A 117 8.69 2.79 -6.66
CA TYR A 117 9.93 3.52 -6.40
C TYR A 117 11.15 2.73 -6.85
N GLU A 118 11.18 1.43 -6.58
CA GLU A 118 12.24 0.53 -7.08
C GLU A 118 12.29 0.50 -8.61
N LYS A 119 11.13 0.47 -9.27
CA LYS A 119 11.03 0.53 -10.72
C LYS A 119 11.52 1.87 -11.27
N ILE A 120 11.14 2.99 -10.66
CA ILE A 120 11.63 4.32 -11.04
C ILE A 120 13.16 4.35 -10.91
N MET A 121 13.71 3.93 -9.78
CA MET A 121 15.17 3.94 -9.56
C MET A 121 15.92 2.98 -10.46
N SER A 122 15.32 1.86 -10.88
CA SER A 122 15.93 0.96 -11.86
C SER A 122 16.06 1.58 -13.25
N LEU A 123 15.19 2.52 -13.60
CA LEU A 123 15.19 3.26 -14.87
C LEU A 123 15.94 4.58 -14.80
N ALA A 124 16.27 5.05 -13.60
CA ALA A 124 16.97 6.32 -13.40
C ALA A 124 18.39 6.26 -13.97
N PRO A 125 18.86 7.34 -14.66
CA PRO A 125 20.25 7.49 -15.07
C PRO A 125 21.24 7.33 -13.91
N ASP A 126 22.48 6.94 -14.22
CA ASP A 126 23.51 6.67 -13.22
C ASP A 126 23.90 7.88 -12.37
N LYS A 127 23.58 9.10 -12.80
CA LYS A 127 23.82 10.29 -12.00
C LYS A 127 22.75 10.53 -10.91
N LEU A 128 21.61 9.83 -10.97
CA LEU A 128 20.49 9.98 -10.02
C LEU A 128 20.49 8.81 -9.01
N HIS A 129 21.20 9.00 -7.89
CA HIS A 129 21.33 7.95 -6.89
C HIS A 129 20.29 8.02 -5.76
N THR A 130 19.62 9.16 -5.58
CA THR A 130 18.74 9.38 -4.44
C THR A 130 17.30 9.65 -4.89
N LEU A 131 16.34 8.83 -4.46
CA LEU A 131 14.91 9.10 -4.57
C LEU A 131 14.35 9.45 -3.20
N ILE A 132 13.61 10.55 -3.11
CA ILE A 132 12.90 10.97 -1.90
C ILE A 132 11.40 10.81 -2.14
N ALA A 133 10.67 10.21 -1.19
CA ALA A 133 9.23 10.10 -1.24
C ALA A 133 8.56 10.25 0.14
N SER A 134 7.25 10.59 0.12
CA SER A 134 6.43 10.66 1.32
C SER A 134 5.91 9.29 1.72
N GLY A 135 5.87 8.99 3.03
CA GLY A 135 5.43 7.70 3.57
C GLY A 135 3.92 7.60 3.80
N ASP A 136 3.15 8.69 3.68
CA ASP A 136 1.71 8.71 3.94
C ASP A 136 0.86 8.85 2.68
N VAL A 137 1.39 8.37 1.56
CA VAL A 137 0.71 8.36 0.27
C VAL A 137 0.71 6.96 -0.35
N TYR A 138 -0.24 6.68 -1.21
CA TYR A 138 -0.22 5.54 -2.13
C TYR A 138 -0.29 6.06 -3.56
N ILE A 139 0.78 5.81 -4.32
CA ILE A 139 0.91 6.28 -5.70
C ILE A 139 0.91 5.06 -6.61
N ARG A 140 0.09 5.09 -7.65
CA ARG A 140 0.00 4.05 -8.68
C ARG A 140 0.34 4.62 -10.05
N SER A 141 0.92 3.78 -10.89
CA SER A 141 1.11 4.06 -12.31
C SER A 141 0.59 2.87 -13.11
N GLU A 142 -0.39 3.10 -13.97
CA GLU A 142 -1.03 2.04 -14.77
C GLU A 142 -0.38 1.85 -16.13
N LYS A 143 0.45 2.80 -16.54
CA LYS A 143 1.14 2.76 -17.83
C LYS A 143 2.63 2.56 -17.62
N PRO A 144 3.34 2.04 -18.64
CA PRO A 144 4.79 1.97 -18.60
C PRO A 144 5.40 3.34 -18.32
N LEU A 145 6.43 3.37 -17.46
CA LEU A 145 7.17 4.59 -17.16
C LEU A 145 7.93 5.05 -18.40
N GLN A 146 8.01 6.37 -18.57
CA GLN A 146 8.82 7.00 -19.61
C GLN A 146 10.32 7.00 -19.22
N SER A 147 11.19 7.27 -20.20
CA SER A 147 12.61 7.49 -19.93
C SER A 147 12.80 8.71 -19.03
N ILE A 148 13.70 8.58 -18.06
CA ILE A 148 14.03 9.62 -17.10
C ILE A 148 15.18 10.45 -17.67
N PRO A 149 15.07 11.80 -17.80
CA PRO A 149 16.13 12.64 -18.33
C PRO A 149 17.29 12.77 -17.35
N GLU A 150 18.47 13.09 -17.90
CA GLU A 150 19.65 13.43 -17.11
C GLU A 150 19.57 14.89 -16.63
N ALA A 151 18.94 15.11 -15.49
CA ALA A 151 18.92 16.40 -14.79
C ALA A 151 19.48 16.24 -13.37
N ASP A 152 19.77 17.33 -12.67
CA ASP A 152 20.22 17.27 -11.28
C ASP A 152 19.07 16.93 -10.33
N VAL A 153 17.88 17.40 -10.68
CA VAL A 153 16.64 17.09 -9.98
C VAL A 153 15.56 16.67 -10.98
N VAL A 154 14.88 15.56 -10.72
CA VAL A 154 13.73 15.11 -11.52
C VAL A 154 12.55 14.92 -10.59
N CYS A 155 11.45 15.63 -10.83
CA CYS A 155 10.25 15.57 -10.03
C CYS A 155 9.10 14.95 -10.81
N TYR A 156 8.38 14.01 -10.19
CA TYR A 156 7.15 13.48 -10.75
C TYR A 156 5.92 14.25 -10.27
N GLY A 157 5.00 14.49 -11.18
CA GLY A 157 3.73 15.13 -10.87
C GLY A 157 2.56 14.54 -11.60
N LEU A 158 1.37 15.06 -11.32
CA LEU A 158 0.12 14.65 -11.96
C LEU A 158 -0.60 15.84 -12.60
N TRP A 159 -1.18 15.59 -13.77
CA TRP A 159 -2.19 16.45 -14.35
C TRP A 159 -3.49 16.30 -13.56
N VAL A 160 -3.91 17.35 -12.86
CA VAL A 160 -5.11 17.34 -12.02
C VAL A 160 -5.93 18.60 -12.24
N ASP A 161 -7.18 18.56 -11.80
CA ASP A 161 -8.00 19.77 -11.70
C ASP A 161 -7.34 20.78 -10.73
N PRO A 162 -7.34 22.10 -11.04
CA PRO A 162 -6.74 23.11 -10.18
C PRO A 162 -7.20 23.06 -8.72
N SER A 163 -8.44 22.70 -8.46
CA SER A 163 -8.99 22.58 -7.10
C SER A 163 -8.28 21.55 -6.24
N LEU A 164 -7.77 20.46 -6.84
CA LEU A 164 -7.01 19.43 -6.14
C LEU A 164 -5.58 19.85 -5.82
N ALA A 165 -4.98 20.70 -6.66
CA ALA A 165 -3.61 21.15 -6.49
C ALA A 165 -3.42 22.19 -5.38
N THR A 166 -4.49 22.83 -4.89
CA THR A 166 -4.43 23.92 -3.89
C THR A 166 -3.79 23.52 -2.56
N HIS A 167 -3.75 22.23 -2.24
CA HIS A 167 -3.19 21.71 -0.99
C HIS A 167 -1.78 21.11 -1.13
N HIS A 168 -1.21 21.13 -2.33
CA HIS A 168 0.05 20.50 -2.70
C HIS A 168 1.05 21.49 -3.29
N GLY A 169 2.28 21.06 -3.48
CA GLY A 169 3.21 21.73 -4.34
C GLY A 169 2.75 21.68 -5.81
N VAL A 170 3.15 22.67 -6.58
CA VAL A 170 2.80 22.77 -8.01
C VAL A 170 4.03 23.14 -8.81
N PHE A 171 4.38 22.32 -9.78
CA PHE A 171 5.44 22.58 -10.75
C PHE A 171 4.86 23.31 -11.96
N ALA A 172 5.34 24.48 -12.25
CA ALA A 172 4.96 25.26 -13.43
C ALA A 172 6.03 25.11 -14.53
N SER A 173 5.61 24.95 -15.79
CA SER A 173 6.48 24.91 -16.96
C SER A 173 5.98 25.80 -18.09
N ASP A 174 6.91 26.33 -18.88
CA ASP A 174 6.55 27.00 -20.12
C ASP A 174 5.92 25.99 -21.10
N ARG A 175 4.92 26.41 -21.86
CA ARG A 175 4.22 25.56 -22.83
C ARG A 175 5.11 25.02 -23.95
N LYS A 176 6.24 25.67 -24.22
CA LYS A 176 7.22 25.25 -25.24
C LYS A 176 8.20 24.21 -24.71
N HIS A 177 8.41 24.20 -23.38
CA HIS A 177 9.34 23.31 -22.68
C HIS A 177 8.64 22.66 -21.49
N PRO A 178 7.64 21.80 -21.74
CA PRO A 178 6.79 21.25 -20.68
C PRO A 178 7.52 20.31 -19.71
N GLU A 179 8.66 19.80 -20.11
CA GLU A 179 9.53 18.92 -19.31
C GLU A 179 10.51 19.68 -18.39
N GLN A 180 10.64 20.99 -18.58
CA GLN A 180 11.55 21.81 -17.78
C GLN A 180 10.77 22.61 -16.74
N LEU A 181 11.25 22.58 -15.49
CA LEU A 181 10.67 23.40 -14.44
C LEU A 181 10.99 24.88 -14.69
N ASP A 182 9.96 25.71 -14.73
CA ASP A 182 10.10 27.16 -14.73
C ASP A 182 10.17 27.68 -13.30
N PHE A 183 9.21 27.33 -12.48
CA PHE A 183 9.21 27.58 -11.02
C PHE A 183 8.25 26.64 -10.29
N MET A 184 8.41 26.55 -8.99
CA MET A 184 7.50 25.84 -8.10
C MET A 184 6.63 26.82 -7.30
N LEU A 185 5.39 26.42 -7.00
CA LEU A 185 4.49 27.08 -6.04
C LEU A 185 4.16 26.11 -4.92
N GLN A 186 4.02 26.63 -3.71
CA GLN A 186 3.61 25.83 -2.56
C GLN A 186 2.23 26.22 -2.07
N LYS A 187 1.27 25.29 -2.16
CA LYS A 187 -0.13 25.46 -1.79
C LYS A 187 -0.77 26.74 -2.38
N PRO A 188 -0.72 26.92 -3.70
CA PRO A 188 -1.29 28.11 -4.36
C PRO A 188 -2.80 28.15 -4.19
N SER A 189 -3.36 29.35 -4.19
CA SER A 189 -4.81 29.53 -4.24
C SER A 189 -5.39 29.12 -5.60
N LEU A 190 -6.69 28.81 -5.64
CA LEU A 190 -7.36 28.47 -6.89
C LEU A 190 -7.23 29.60 -7.93
N ALA A 191 -7.36 30.85 -7.51
CA ALA A 191 -7.22 32.03 -8.38
C ALA A 191 -5.80 32.16 -8.99
N GLU A 192 -4.77 31.82 -8.23
CA GLU A 192 -3.39 31.78 -8.74
C GLU A 192 -3.22 30.67 -9.79
N LEU A 193 -3.77 29.48 -9.55
CA LEU A 193 -3.72 28.37 -10.51
C LEU A 193 -4.51 28.67 -11.79
N GLU A 194 -5.68 29.27 -11.68
CA GLU A 194 -6.47 29.71 -12.83
C GLU A 194 -5.76 30.80 -13.64
N SER A 195 -5.03 31.71 -12.98
CA SER A 195 -4.19 32.68 -13.65
C SER A 195 -2.97 32.03 -14.31
N LEU A 196 -2.29 31.13 -13.61
CA LEU A 196 -1.12 30.38 -14.10
C LEU A 196 -1.46 29.57 -15.35
N SER A 197 -2.62 28.90 -15.37
CA SER A 197 -3.04 28.05 -16.49
C SER A 197 -3.21 28.79 -17.83
N LYS A 198 -3.27 30.13 -17.82
CA LYS A 198 -3.34 30.94 -19.05
C LYS A 198 -2.01 30.98 -19.79
N THR A 199 -0.90 30.92 -19.08
CA THR A 199 0.45 31.08 -19.63
C THR A 199 1.31 29.83 -19.52
N HIS A 200 1.14 29.03 -18.47
CA HIS A 200 1.94 27.85 -18.16
C HIS A 200 1.11 26.56 -18.19
N LEU A 201 1.80 25.45 -18.27
CA LEU A 201 1.31 24.15 -17.84
C LEU A 201 1.68 23.95 -16.37
N PHE A 202 0.93 23.13 -15.64
CA PHE A 202 1.31 22.79 -14.30
C PHE A 202 1.05 21.31 -13.95
N LEU A 203 1.90 20.76 -13.13
CA LEU A 203 1.74 19.44 -12.52
C LEU A 203 1.62 19.60 -11.00
N MET A 204 0.68 18.89 -10.40
CA MET A 204 0.65 18.75 -8.94
C MET A 204 1.80 17.86 -8.50
N ASP A 205 2.60 18.30 -7.55
CA ASP A 205 3.65 17.50 -6.91
C ASP A 205 3.05 16.31 -6.16
N ILE A 206 3.57 15.12 -6.41
CA ILE A 206 3.16 13.88 -5.74
C ILE A 206 4.19 13.38 -4.73
N GLY A 207 5.22 14.19 -4.48
CA GLY A 207 6.26 13.88 -3.50
C GLY A 207 7.23 12.79 -3.93
N ILE A 208 7.48 12.60 -5.24
CA ILE A 208 8.54 11.72 -5.76
C ILE A 208 9.59 12.61 -6.43
N TRP A 209 10.76 12.70 -5.82
CA TRP A 209 11.87 13.53 -6.26
C TRP A 209 13.14 12.68 -6.39
N LEU A 210 13.80 12.72 -7.55
CA LEU A 210 15.10 12.10 -7.78
C LEU A 210 16.16 13.19 -7.78
N LEU A 211 17.24 12.97 -7.05
CA LEU A 211 18.33 13.92 -6.91
C LEU A 211 19.65 13.28 -7.36
N SER A 212 20.46 14.09 -8.07
CA SER A 212 21.88 13.79 -8.29
C SER A 212 22.68 13.96 -7.00
N ASP A 213 23.87 13.38 -6.96
CA ASP A 213 24.76 13.52 -5.81
C ASP A 213 25.09 14.99 -5.55
N ARG A 214 25.31 15.79 -6.62
CA ARG A 214 25.48 17.25 -6.52
C ARG A 214 24.28 17.94 -5.85
N ALA A 215 23.07 17.56 -6.24
CA ALA A 215 21.86 18.14 -5.64
C ALA A 215 21.72 17.76 -4.16
N VAL A 216 22.07 16.52 -3.80
CA VAL A 216 22.11 16.04 -2.41
C VAL A 216 23.13 16.82 -1.59
N GLU A 217 24.36 17.01 -2.10
CA GLU A 217 25.40 17.79 -1.39
C GLU A 217 24.98 19.24 -1.14
N ILE A 218 24.34 19.89 -2.12
CA ILE A 218 23.80 21.24 -1.95
C ILE A 218 22.68 21.25 -0.91
N LEU A 219 21.75 20.27 -0.96
CA LEU A 219 20.66 20.14 0.01
C LEU A 219 21.20 20.01 1.44
N ILE A 220 22.19 19.14 1.65
CA ILE A 220 22.85 18.97 2.95
C ILE A 220 23.52 20.27 3.40
N LYS A 221 24.29 20.91 2.53
CA LYS A 221 24.95 22.18 2.83
C LYS A 221 23.94 23.25 3.27
N ARG A 222 22.78 23.33 2.62
CA ARG A 222 21.71 24.28 2.98
C ARG A 222 20.98 23.92 4.26
N SER A 223 20.98 22.66 4.62
CA SER A 223 20.36 22.16 5.86
C SER A 223 21.21 22.41 7.11
N HIS A 224 22.50 22.71 6.94
CA HIS A 224 23.37 23.08 8.05
C HIS A 224 23.38 24.58 8.34
N LYS A 225 23.70 24.95 9.59
CA LYS A 225 24.04 26.32 9.94
C LYS A 225 25.40 26.67 9.35
N GLU A 226 25.58 27.92 8.98
CA GLU A 226 26.86 28.40 8.43
C GLU A 226 28.04 28.02 9.34
N SER A 227 29.05 27.38 8.77
CA SER A 227 30.29 26.95 9.44
C SER A 227 30.07 26.03 10.67
N SER A 228 29.01 25.25 10.69
CA SER A 228 28.65 24.35 11.77
C SER A 228 28.11 23.02 11.23
N GLU A 229 28.37 21.93 11.97
CA GLU A 229 27.75 20.62 11.71
C GLU A 229 26.29 20.54 12.25
N GLU A 230 25.78 21.61 12.85
CA GLU A 230 24.43 21.63 13.41
C GLU A 230 23.39 21.86 12.32
N LEU A 231 22.43 20.93 12.21
CA LEU A 231 21.29 21.07 11.30
C LEU A 231 20.32 22.17 11.78
N LYS A 232 19.83 22.95 10.85
CA LYS A 232 18.74 23.91 10.99
C LYS A 232 17.47 23.40 10.31
N TYR A 233 16.34 24.05 10.60
CA TYR A 233 15.13 23.81 9.84
C TYR A 233 15.35 24.19 8.37
N TYR A 234 15.10 23.25 7.49
CA TYR A 234 15.14 23.45 6.03
C TYR A 234 14.10 22.53 5.37
N ASP A 235 13.19 23.09 4.60
CA ASP A 235 12.10 22.33 4.00
C ASP A 235 12.36 22.06 2.52
N LEU A 236 12.21 20.79 2.11
CA LEU A 236 12.44 20.35 0.73
C LEU A 236 11.53 21.07 -0.27
N TYR A 237 10.30 21.36 0.13
CA TYR A 237 9.29 21.92 -0.77
C TYR A 237 9.28 23.44 -0.78
N SER A 238 9.30 24.06 0.40
CA SER A 238 9.16 25.52 0.56
C SER A 238 10.48 26.29 0.60
N ASP A 239 11.64 25.62 0.82
CA ASP A 239 12.94 26.26 0.76
C ASP A 239 13.71 25.81 -0.48
N PHE A 240 14.05 24.51 -0.57
CA PHE A 240 14.79 23.99 -1.71
C PHE A 240 13.99 24.02 -3.02
N GLY A 241 12.73 23.55 -2.99
CA GLY A 241 11.87 23.48 -4.18
C GLY A 241 11.53 24.84 -4.78
N LEU A 242 11.27 25.87 -3.94
CA LEU A 242 10.99 27.22 -4.43
C LEU A 242 12.23 27.91 -5.01
N ALA A 243 13.44 27.41 -4.73
CA ALA A 243 14.68 27.87 -5.32
C ALA A 243 15.06 27.12 -6.62
N LEU A 244 14.27 26.14 -7.06
CA LEU A 244 14.49 25.40 -8.30
C LEU A 244 13.79 26.04 -9.50
N GLY A 245 14.33 25.79 -10.70
CA GLY A 245 13.73 26.18 -11.98
C GLY A 245 14.45 27.32 -12.68
N THR A 246 13.96 27.71 -13.85
CA THR A 246 14.54 28.77 -14.67
C THR A 246 14.20 30.16 -14.16
N HIS A 247 13.07 30.32 -13.46
CA HIS A 247 12.63 31.55 -12.81
C HIS A 247 12.22 31.26 -11.36
N PRO A 248 13.17 30.88 -10.50
CA PRO A 248 12.87 30.44 -9.14
C PRO A 248 12.19 31.53 -8.31
N ARG A 249 11.43 31.15 -7.31
CA ARG A 249 10.73 32.05 -6.38
C ARG A 249 11.60 32.50 -5.22
N ILE A 250 12.68 31.78 -4.96
CA ILE A 250 13.71 32.10 -3.97
C ILE A 250 15.05 32.15 -4.67
N GLU A 251 15.81 33.20 -4.41
CA GLU A 251 17.20 33.32 -4.91
C GLU A 251 18.13 32.53 -3.99
N ASP A 252 18.87 31.58 -4.58
CA ASP A 252 19.95 30.83 -3.93
C ASP A 252 21.02 30.51 -4.97
N GLU A 253 22.23 31.03 -4.75
CA GLU A 253 23.33 31.00 -5.71
C GLU A 253 23.70 29.58 -6.19
N GLU A 254 23.51 28.55 -5.35
CA GLU A 254 23.89 27.18 -5.69
C GLU A 254 22.67 26.36 -6.16
N VAL A 255 21.53 26.44 -5.45
CA VAL A 255 20.32 25.70 -5.81
C VAL A 255 19.79 26.12 -7.18
N ASN A 256 19.86 27.43 -7.51
CA ASN A 256 19.41 27.96 -8.80
C ASN A 256 20.26 27.45 -9.99
N THR A 257 21.45 26.88 -9.74
CA THR A 257 22.29 26.29 -10.79
C THR A 257 21.95 24.84 -11.14
N LEU A 258 21.07 24.21 -10.39
CA LEU A 258 20.65 22.84 -10.63
C LEU A 258 19.73 22.77 -11.85
N SER A 259 20.00 21.81 -12.73
CA SER A 259 19.07 21.46 -13.81
C SER A 259 17.89 20.67 -13.29
N VAL A 260 16.68 21.06 -13.69
CA VAL A 260 15.44 20.45 -13.15
C VAL A 260 14.52 20.00 -14.27
N ALA A 261 14.13 18.74 -14.25
CA ALA A 261 13.10 18.19 -15.12
C ALA A 261 11.85 17.82 -14.31
N ILE A 262 10.69 17.98 -14.92
CA ILE A 262 9.41 17.56 -14.37
C ILE A 262 8.75 16.55 -15.30
N LEU A 263 8.24 15.47 -14.74
CA LEU A 263 7.64 14.38 -15.50
C LEU A 263 6.21 14.09 -15.02
N PRO A 264 5.24 14.02 -15.94
CA PRO A 264 3.95 13.48 -15.57
C PRO A 264 4.06 11.97 -15.34
N LEU A 265 3.55 11.46 -14.22
CA LEU A 265 3.48 10.02 -13.97
C LEU A 265 2.45 9.38 -14.92
N PRO A 266 2.84 8.47 -15.82
CA PRO A 266 1.96 7.93 -16.85
C PRO A 266 0.81 7.10 -16.24
N GLY A 267 -0.45 7.51 -16.47
CA GLY A 267 -1.62 6.87 -15.85
C GLY A 267 -1.56 6.92 -14.33
N GLY A 268 -0.93 7.98 -13.80
CA GLY A 268 -0.67 8.13 -12.37
C GLY A 268 -1.93 8.42 -11.55
N GLU A 269 -1.93 7.91 -10.34
CA GLU A 269 -2.96 8.14 -9.33
C GLU A 269 -2.31 8.38 -7.98
N PHE A 270 -2.94 9.23 -7.20
CA PHE A 270 -2.44 9.67 -5.92
C PHE A 270 -3.53 9.55 -4.85
N TYR A 271 -3.24 8.84 -3.77
CA TYR A 271 -4.11 8.62 -2.64
C TYR A 271 -3.38 8.99 -1.35
N HIS A 272 -3.88 10.00 -0.65
CA HIS A 272 -3.28 10.48 0.59
C HIS A 272 -3.90 9.77 1.81
N TYR A 273 -3.06 9.39 2.78
CA TYR A 273 -3.41 8.70 4.02
C TYR A 273 -3.00 9.52 5.26
N GLY A 274 -3.03 10.82 5.14
CA GLY A 274 -2.55 11.75 6.19
C GLY A 274 -3.51 11.96 7.34
N THR A 275 -4.81 11.65 7.17
CA THR A 275 -5.86 11.91 8.16
C THR A 275 -6.79 10.72 8.33
N SER A 276 -7.54 10.69 9.45
CA SER A 276 -8.57 9.68 9.72
C SER A 276 -9.64 9.58 8.62
N LYS A 277 -10.06 10.71 8.05
CA LYS A 277 -11.01 10.72 6.92
C LYS A 277 -10.38 10.15 5.66
N GLU A 278 -9.16 10.54 5.35
CA GLU A 278 -8.46 10.08 4.16
C GLU A 278 -8.12 8.60 4.21
N LEU A 279 -7.90 8.02 5.39
CA LEU A 279 -7.77 6.58 5.56
C LEU A 279 -8.95 5.83 4.93
N ILE A 280 -10.18 6.27 5.20
CA ILE A 280 -11.40 5.65 4.67
C ILE A 280 -11.63 6.06 3.21
N SER A 281 -11.59 7.35 2.90
CA SER A 281 -11.94 7.84 1.56
C SER A 281 -10.93 7.45 0.48
N SER A 282 -9.64 7.46 0.77
CA SER A 282 -8.59 7.01 -0.15
C SER A 282 -8.71 5.51 -0.41
N THR A 283 -8.91 4.71 0.65
CA THR A 283 -9.12 3.27 0.51
C THR A 283 -10.38 2.96 -0.29
N LEU A 284 -11.48 3.69 -0.06
CA LEU A 284 -12.72 3.55 -0.84
C LEU A 284 -12.51 3.88 -2.31
N SER A 285 -11.77 4.95 -2.59
CA SER A 285 -11.47 5.37 -3.97
C SER A 285 -10.66 4.30 -4.71
N VAL A 286 -9.66 3.72 -4.07
CA VAL A 286 -8.89 2.59 -4.63
C VAL A 286 -9.78 1.38 -4.82
N GLN A 287 -10.58 1.00 -3.82
CA GLN A 287 -11.45 -0.17 -3.87
C GLN A 287 -12.52 -0.07 -4.97
N ASN A 288 -13.04 1.13 -5.23
CA ASN A 288 -14.05 1.39 -6.24
C ASN A 288 -13.49 1.64 -7.64
N LYS A 289 -12.17 1.57 -7.81
CA LYS A 289 -11.54 1.68 -9.10
C LYS A 289 -11.77 0.42 -9.92
N VAL A 290 -12.78 0.43 -10.77
CA VAL A 290 -13.36 -0.77 -11.39
C VAL A 290 -13.13 -0.75 -12.89
N TYR A 291 -11.89 -1.01 -13.34
CA TYR A 291 -11.58 -1.03 -14.78
C TYR A 291 -12.39 -2.06 -15.52
N ASP A 292 -12.33 -3.30 -15.09
CA ASP A 292 -12.92 -4.42 -15.82
C ASP A 292 -14.44 -4.43 -15.73
N GLN A 293 -15.00 -4.07 -14.59
CA GLN A 293 -16.44 -4.02 -14.42
C GLN A 293 -17.08 -2.88 -15.22
N ARG A 294 -16.41 -1.73 -15.38
CA ARG A 294 -16.92 -0.65 -16.26
C ARG A 294 -16.99 -1.09 -17.71
N ARG A 295 -16.05 -1.90 -18.16
CA ARG A 295 -16.04 -2.46 -19.52
C ARG A 295 -17.10 -3.54 -19.70
N ILE A 296 -17.29 -4.40 -18.70
CA ILE A 296 -18.19 -5.55 -18.73
C ILE A 296 -19.63 -5.15 -18.42
N MET A 297 -19.85 -4.33 -17.40
CA MET A 297 -21.17 -4.04 -16.83
C MET A 297 -21.84 -2.79 -17.38
N HIS A 298 -21.24 -2.10 -18.32
CA HIS A 298 -21.83 -0.99 -19.03
C HIS A 298 -22.57 0.04 -18.15
N ARG A 299 -21.97 0.52 -17.05
CA ARG A 299 -22.53 1.58 -16.18
C ARG A 299 -23.33 1.11 -14.97
N LYS A 300 -23.51 -0.18 -14.72
CA LYS A 300 -24.23 -0.68 -13.54
C LYS A 300 -23.30 -1.27 -12.48
N VAL A 301 -22.18 -0.63 -12.24
CA VAL A 301 -21.27 -1.05 -11.18
C VAL A 301 -21.86 -0.63 -9.85
N LYS A 302 -22.11 -1.58 -8.96
CA LYS A 302 -22.45 -1.30 -7.58
C LYS A 302 -21.17 -0.87 -6.86
N PRO A 303 -21.08 0.36 -6.34
CA PRO A 303 -19.90 0.78 -5.58
C PRO A 303 -19.74 -0.10 -4.33
N ASN A 304 -18.51 -0.36 -3.93
CA ASN A 304 -18.26 -1.01 -2.66
C ASN A 304 -18.69 -0.09 -1.51
N PRO A 305 -19.27 -0.63 -0.43
CA PRO A 305 -19.53 0.17 0.75
C PRO A 305 -18.22 0.63 1.39
N ALA A 306 -18.24 1.79 2.02
CA ALA A 306 -17.13 2.34 2.79
C ALA A 306 -16.99 1.60 4.14
N MET A 307 -16.78 0.29 4.10
CA MET A 307 -16.62 -0.57 5.28
C MET A 307 -15.41 -1.46 5.08
N PHE A 308 -14.39 -1.25 5.92
CA PHE A 308 -13.11 -1.97 5.87
C PHE A 308 -12.89 -2.69 7.19
N VAL A 309 -12.83 -4.01 7.14
CA VAL A 309 -12.59 -4.88 8.28
C VAL A 309 -11.44 -5.80 7.94
N GLN A 310 -10.34 -5.73 8.71
CA GLN A 310 -9.16 -6.57 8.50
C GLN A 310 -8.45 -6.87 9.82
N ASN A 311 -7.80 -8.02 9.90
CA ASN A 311 -7.13 -8.48 11.11
C ASN A 311 -8.03 -8.31 12.36
N ALA A 312 -9.29 -8.72 12.27
CA ALA A 312 -10.28 -8.43 13.28
C ALA A 312 -11.33 -9.54 13.41
N VAL A 313 -12.00 -9.55 14.54
CA VAL A 313 -13.18 -10.39 14.79
C VAL A 313 -14.38 -9.49 15.04
N VAL A 314 -15.44 -9.62 14.24
CA VAL A 314 -16.67 -8.84 14.37
C VAL A 314 -17.84 -9.79 14.61
N ARG A 315 -18.46 -9.70 15.77
CA ARG A 315 -19.57 -10.58 16.22
C ARG A 315 -20.95 -9.95 16.08
N ILE A 316 -21.04 -8.77 15.46
CA ILE A 316 -22.29 -8.09 15.16
C ILE A 316 -22.53 -8.06 13.64
N PRO A 317 -23.78 -8.03 13.17
CA PRO A 317 -24.07 -7.80 11.75
C PRO A 317 -23.74 -6.36 11.38
N LEU A 318 -23.06 -6.19 10.24
CA LEU A 318 -22.82 -4.88 9.62
C LEU A 318 -23.81 -4.67 8.49
N CYS A 319 -24.37 -3.47 8.40
CA CYS A 319 -25.34 -3.09 7.38
C CYS A 319 -25.00 -1.73 6.75
N ALA A 320 -25.81 -1.26 5.81
CA ALA A 320 -25.58 0.00 5.11
C ALA A 320 -25.50 1.25 6.03
N GLU A 321 -26.12 1.17 7.21
CA GLU A 321 -26.09 2.24 8.22
C GLU A 321 -24.72 2.38 8.88
N ASN A 322 -23.87 1.35 8.81
CA ASN A 322 -22.50 1.34 9.32
C ASN A 322 -21.48 1.87 8.29
N ALA A 323 -21.86 2.83 7.44
CA ALA A 323 -20.98 3.41 6.43
C ALA A 323 -19.81 4.18 7.06
N ASP A 324 -18.73 4.36 6.29
CA ASP A 324 -17.49 5.00 6.70
C ASP A 324 -16.87 4.32 7.93
N LEU A 325 -16.68 3.00 7.83
CA LEU A 325 -16.21 2.14 8.90
C LEU A 325 -14.82 1.58 8.59
N TRP A 326 -13.93 1.70 9.57
CA TRP A 326 -12.62 1.04 9.59
C TRP A 326 -12.45 0.27 10.90
N ILE A 327 -12.30 -1.04 10.81
CA ILE A 327 -12.00 -1.90 11.97
C ILE A 327 -10.74 -2.68 11.65
N GLU A 328 -9.68 -2.47 12.45
CA GLU A 328 -8.41 -3.17 12.26
C GLU A 328 -7.82 -3.56 13.61
N ASN A 329 -7.22 -4.75 13.66
CA ASN A 329 -6.59 -5.28 14.87
C ASN A 329 -7.51 -5.24 16.11
N SER A 330 -8.78 -5.63 15.94
CA SER A 330 -9.82 -5.38 16.95
C SER A 330 -10.82 -6.50 17.07
N HIS A 331 -11.33 -6.70 18.26
CA HIS A 331 -12.47 -7.58 18.55
C HIS A 331 -13.71 -6.77 18.89
N ILE A 332 -14.74 -6.90 18.07
CA ILE A 332 -16.08 -6.32 18.29
C ILE A 332 -16.99 -7.40 18.82
N GLY A 333 -17.27 -7.35 20.11
CA GLY A 333 -18.11 -8.34 20.80
C GLY A 333 -19.60 -8.26 20.42
N PRO A 334 -20.39 -9.28 20.76
CA PRO A 334 -21.79 -9.37 20.33
C PRO A 334 -22.73 -8.34 20.98
N LYS A 335 -22.30 -7.67 22.04
CA LYS A 335 -23.07 -6.66 22.77
C LYS A 335 -22.71 -5.21 22.37
N TRP A 336 -21.82 -5.04 21.38
CA TRP A 336 -21.49 -3.72 20.89
C TRP A 336 -22.61 -3.13 20.03
N LYS A 337 -22.74 -1.81 20.10
CA LYS A 337 -23.60 -1.00 19.22
C LYS A 337 -22.74 0.05 18.55
N ILE A 338 -22.55 -0.08 17.25
CA ILE A 338 -21.80 0.88 16.43
C ILE A 338 -22.72 1.54 15.42
N ALA A 339 -22.47 2.80 15.16
CA ALA A 339 -23.20 3.59 14.15
C ALA A 339 -22.37 3.68 12.84
N SER A 340 -22.09 4.88 12.37
CA SER A 340 -21.28 5.17 11.18
C SER A 340 -20.11 6.08 11.51
N ARG A 341 -19.13 6.17 10.59
CA ARG A 341 -17.98 7.07 10.67
C ARG A 341 -17.07 6.74 11.86
N HIS A 342 -16.59 5.50 11.89
CA HIS A 342 -15.72 4.98 12.95
C HIS A 342 -14.37 4.51 12.42
N ILE A 343 -13.33 4.73 13.22
CA ILE A 343 -12.06 4.00 13.16
C ILE A 343 -11.92 3.28 14.50
N ILE A 344 -11.82 1.96 14.48
CA ILE A 344 -11.68 1.12 15.68
C ILE A 344 -10.41 0.30 15.52
N THR A 345 -9.43 0.55 16.40
CA THR A 345 -8.10 -0.04 16.32
C THR A 345 -7.62 -0.56 17.68
N GLY A 346 -6.88 -1.66 17.66
CA GLY A 346 -6.17 -2.20 18.83
C GLY A 346 -7.03 -2.80 19.93
N VAL A 347 -8.34 -2.95 19.72
CA VAL A 347 -9.27 -3.44 20.77
C VAL A 347 -9.05 -4.93 21.03
N PRO A 348 -8.69 -5.34 22.27
CA PRO A 348 -8.48 -6.73 22.62
C PRO A 348 -9.78 -7.53 22.62
N GLU A 349 -9.69 -8.86 22.72
CA GLU A 349 -10.84 -9.72 22.91
C GLU A 349 -11.65 -9.30 24.14
N ASN A 350 -12.97 -9.16 23.97
CA ASN A 350 -13.85 -8.63 24.99
C ASN A 350 -15.30 -9.08 24.80
N ASP A 351 -16.11 -8.92 25.86
CA ASP A 351 -17.54 -9.14 25.88
C ASP A 351 -18.35 -7.90 26.29
N TRP A 352 -17.76 -6.72 26.14
CA TRP A 352 -18.33 -5.46 26.60
C TRP A 352 -19.66 -5.11 25.96
N SER A 353 -20.54 -4.49 26.75
CA SER A 353 -21.69 -3.76 26.24
C SER A 353 -21.25 -2.31 25.98
N LEU A 354 -20.80 -2.03 24.77
CA LEU A 354 -20.26 -0.71 24.41
C LEU A 354 -21.08 -0.10 23.27
N ALA A 355 -21.54 1.13 23.47
CA ALA A 355 -22.16 1.94 22.43
C ALA A 355 -21.17 3.02 21.94
N VAL A 356 -20.88 3.02 20.63
CA VAL A 356 -20.00 4.00 20.00
C VAL A 356 -20.86 4.97 19.18
N PRO A 357 -20.95 6.25 19.59
CA PRO A 357 -21.75 7.25 18.88
C PRO A 357 -21.16 7.54 17.48
N ALA A 358 -22.01 7.94 16.52
CA ALA A 358 -21.58 8.26 15.16
C ALA A 358 -20.47 9.31 15.13
N GLY A 359 -19.46 9.09 14.30
CA GLY A 359 -18.30 9.98 14.17
C GLY A 359 -17.25 9.85 15.27
N VAL A 360 -17.42 8.92 16.21
CA VAL A 360 -16.46 8.66 17.29
C VAL A 360 -15.62 7.44 16.99
N CYS A 361 -14.33 7.53 17.22
CA CYS A 361 -13.34 6.47 17.01
C CYS A 361 -12.87 5.89 18.34
N VAL A 362 -12.44 4.65 18.33
CA VAL A 362 -11.91 3.94 19.50
C VAL A 362 -10.54 3.37 19.14
N ASP A 363 -9.54 3.78 19.88
CA ASP A 363 -8.21 3.24 19.77
C ASP A 363 -7.73 2.74 21.13
N VAL A 364 -7.23 1.51 21.17
CA VAL A 364 -6.66 0.90 22.36
C VAL A 364 -5.20 0.61 22.08
N VAL A 365 -4.33 1.24 22.87
CA VAL A 365 -2.88 1.14 22.68
C VAL A 365 -2.25 0.37 23.83
N PRO A 366 -1.58 -0.77 23.56
CA PRO A 366 -0.85 -1.47 24.60
C PRO A 366 0.38 -0.65 25.06
N MET A 367 0.53 -0.51 26.37
CA MET A 367 1.64 0.19 27.01
C MET A 367 2.30 -0.72 28.04
N GLY A 368 3.63 -0.70 28.14
CA GLY A 368 4.37 -1.61 29.01
C GLY A 368 4.00 -3.08 28.76
N ASP A 369 4.13 -3.93 29.80
CA ASP A 369 3.91 -5.39 29.65
C ASP A 369 2.44 -5.80 29.69
N LYS A 370 1.58 -5.07 30.43
CA LYS A 370 0.18 -5.46 30.66
C LYS A 370 -0.82 -4.33 30.43
N GLY A 371 -0.39 -3.07 30.46
CA GLY A 371 -1.28 -1.91 30.38
C GLY A 371 -1.92 -1.73 29.01
N PHE A 372 -3.12 -1.15 29.01
CA PHE A 372 -3.86 -0.69 27.84
C PHE A 372 -4.28 0.75 28.06
N VAL A 373 -3.98 1.63 27.13
CA VAL A 373 -4.47 3.02 27.14
C VAL A 373 -5.74 3.11 26.31
N ALA A 374 -6.82 3.63 26.91
CA ALA A 374 -8.07 3.92 26.22
C ALA A 374 -8.00 5.29 25.56
N ARG A 375 -7.99 5.36 24.23
CA ARG A 375 -7.94 6.61 23.47
C ARG A 375 -9.14 6.76 22.52
N PRO A 376 -10.32 7.15 23.01
CA PRO A 376 -11.41 7.56 22.15
C PRO A 376 -11.15 8.96 21.58
N TYR A 377 -11.58 9.20 20.32
CA TYR A 377 -11.46 10.48 19.66
C TYR A 377 -12.54 10.66 18.58
N GLY A 378 -12.76 11.88 18.11
CA GLY A 378 -13.65 12.14 16.97
C GLY A 378 -12.93 11.92 15.64
N LEU A 379 -13.62 11.43 14.63
CA LEU A 379 -13.07 11.23 13.28
C LEU A 379 -12.46 12.52 12.71
N ASP A 380 -12.97 13.67 13.14
CA ASP A 380 -12.56 15.00 12.71
C ASP A 380 -11.63 15.71 13.71
N ASP A 381 -11.31 15.10 14.84
CA ASP A 381 -10.43 15.68 15.85
C ASP A 381 -8.99 15.79 15.32
N VAL A 382 -8.35 16.91 15.60
CA VAL A 382 -6.98 17.20 15.10
C VAL A 382 -5.91 17.12 16.18
N PHE A 383 -6.28 16.87 17.44
CA PHE A 383 -5.36 16.82 18.59
C PHE A 383 -4.40 18.01 18.68
N LYS A 384 -4.91 19.20 18.48
CA LYS A 384 -4.14 20.45 18.53
C LYS A 384 -5.01 21.58 19.00
N GLY A 385 -4.44 22.47 19.79
CA GLY A 385 -5.06 23.72 20.20
C GLY A 385 -5.26 23.84 21.70
N ASP A 386 -5.56 25.06 22.14
CA ASP A 386 -5.80 25.39 23.54
C ASP A 386 -7.01 24.61 24.07
N LEU A 387 -6.86 23.97 25.21
CA LEU A 387 -7.91 23.18 25.87
C LEU A 387 -9.20 23.97 26.15
N ARG A 388 -9.11 25.30 26.23
CA ARG A 388 -10.26 26.20 26.48
C ARG A 388 -10.90 26.73 25.20
N ASP A 389 -10.25 26.53 24.05
CA ASP A 389 -10.82 26.95 22.77
C ASP A 389 -11.95 25.98 22.37
N SER A 390 -13.11 26.55 22.03
CA SER A 390 -14.26 25.76 21.56
C SER A 390 -14.01 24.99 20.25
N LYS A 391 -12.96 25.32 19.51
CA LYS A 391 -12.51 24.59 18.31
C LYS A 391 -11.67 23.37 18.62
N THR A 392 -11.14 23.27 19.85
CA THR A 392 -10.39 22.10 20.31
C THR A 392 -11.38 21.03 20.76
N THR A 393 -11.46 19.93 20.01
CA THR A 393 -12.46 18.89 20.21
C THR A 393 -11.86 17.57 20.69
N LEU A 394 -12.65 16.85 21.49
CA LEU A 394 -12.43 15.44 21.84
C LEU A 394 -13.74 14.67 21.64
N THR A 395 -13.68 13.53 20.99
CA THR A 395 -14.88 12.76 20.57
C THR A 395 -15.89 13.59 19.75
N GLY A 396 -15.39 14.57 18.98
CA GLY A 396 -16.19 15.43 18.12
C GLY A 396 -16.94 16.56 18.82
N ILE A 397 -16.76 16.76 20.13
CA ILE A 397 -17.35 17.89 20.88
C ILE A 397 -16.25 18.75 21.50
N PRO A 398 -16.53 20.06 21.79
CA PRO A 398 -15.55 20.92 22.46
C PRO A 398 -15.01 20.27 23.75
N PHE A 399 -13.70 20.34 23.94
CA PHE A 399 -13.03 19.65 25.06
C PHE A 399 -13.60 20.07 26.43
N GLY A 400 -13.86 21.38 26.63
CA GLY A 400 -14.48 21.88 27.86
C GLY A 400 -15.89 21.32 28.10
N GLU A 401 -16.67 21.09 27.04
CA GLU A 401 -17.98 20.45 27.13
C GLU A 401 -17.85 18.95 27.47
N TRP A 402 -16.87 18.28 26.86
CA TRP A 402 -16.57 16.86 27.18
C TRP A 402 -16.23 16.68 28.65
N MET A 403 -15.39 17.57 29.21
CA MET A 403 -15.04 17.60 30.62
C MET A 403 -16.26 17.86 31.51
N SER A 404 -17.03 18.91 31.20
CA SER A 404 -18.21 19.33 31.98
C SER A 404 -19.27 18.23 32.06
N LYS A 405 -19.58 17.56 30.95
CA LYS A 405 -20.53 16.43 30.91
C LYS A 405 -20.13 15.27 31.83
N ARG A 406 -18.83 15.14 32.15
CA ARG A 406 -18.27 14.10 33.01
C ARG A 406 -17.99 14.56 34.44
N GLY A 407 -18.43 15.78 34.76
CA GLY A 407 -18.19 16.38 36.07
C GLY A 407 -16.70 16.53 36.40
N LEU A 408 -15.89 16.84 35.38
CA LEU A 408 -14.45 17.08 35.50
C LEU A 408 -14.15 18.58 35.38
N SER A 409 -13.04 18.97 35.96
CA SER A 409 -12.47 20.31 35.86
C SER A 409 -11.04 20.26 35.33
N TYR A 410 -10.51 21.36 34.84
CA TYR A 410 -9.12 21.43 34.37
C TYR A 410 -8.08 21.09 35.46
N THR A 411 -8.44 21.19 36.73
CA THR A 411 -7.58 20.79 37.84
C THR A 411 -7.46 19.26 37.98
N ASP A 412 -8.36 18.49 37.37
CA ASP A 412 -8.30 17.03 37.36
C ASP A 412 -7.31 16.53 36.31
N LEU A 413 -6.88 17.38 35.36
CA LEU A 413 -5.80 17.08 34.45
C LEU A 413 -4.45 17.19 35.14
N LYS A 414 -3.60 16.16 34.96
CA LYS A 414 -2.22 16.18 35.46
C LYS A 414 -1.33 16.95 34.49
N GLY A 415 -0.45 17.80 35.05
CA GLY A 415 0.47 18.62 34.27
C GLY A 415 -0.07 20.01 33.91
N ARG A 416 0.85 20.90 33.49
CA ARG A 416 0.53 22.25 33.02
C ARG A 416 0.74 22.31 31.52
N THR A 417 -0.31 22.03 30.75
CA THR A 417 -0.31 22.23 29.30
C THR A 417 -1.63 22.81 28.88
N ASP A 418 -1.58 23.71 27.93
CA ASP A 418 -2.76 24.28 27.31
C ASP A 418 -3.05 23.61 25.94
N ASP A 419 -2.19 22.72 25.43
CA ASP A 419 -2.37 22.01 24.17
C ASP A 419 -2.91 20.57 24.40
N LEU A 420 -4.01 20.23 23.72
CA LEU A 420 -4.64 18.90 23.81
C LEU A 420 -3.69 17.74 23.45
N GLN A 421 -2.74 17.97 22.53
CA GLN A 421 -1.77 16.94 22.13
C GLN A 421 -0.89 16.49 23.31
N ALA A 422 -0.55 17.42 24.20
CA ALA A 422 0.30 17.21 25.36
C ALA A 422 -0.50 16.99 26.66
N ALA A 423 -1.83 17.07 26.62
CA ALA A 423 -2.67 16.89 27.80
C ALA A 423 -2.84 15.40 28.16
N SER A 424 -2.59 15.04 29.42
CA SER A 424 -2.72 13.66 29.92
C SER A 424 -4.18 13.32 30.19
N VAL A 425 -4.91 13.00 29.11
CA VAL A 425 -6.36 12.72 29.13
C VAL A 425 -6.67 11.23 29.12
N PHE A 426 -5.80 10.39 28.54
CA PHE A 426 -6.08 9.00 28.21
C PHE A 426 -5.60 8.05 29.32
N PRO A 427 -6.54 7.35 30.00
CA PRO A 427 -6.19 6.49 31.13
C PRO A 427 -5.56 5.17 30.68
N MET A 428 -4.56 4.71 31.42
CA MET A 428 -4.01 3.36 31.32
C MET A 428 -4.63 2.47 32.40
N VAL A 429 -5.08 1.30 31.99
CA VAL A 429 -5.61 0.26 32.86
C VAL A 429 -4.91 -1.08 32.59
N ASN A 430 -4.94 -2.00 33.55
CA ASN A 430 -4.25 -3.29 33.46
C ASN A 430 -5.19 -4.48 33.24
N SER A 431 -6.50 -4.26 33.17
CA SER A 431 -7.47 -5.30 32.88
C SER A 431 -8.41 -4.90 31.74
N VAL A 432 -8.89 -5.91 31.01
CA VAL A 432 -9.83 -5.74 29.90
C VAL A 432 -11.19 -5.26 30.41
N GLU A 433 -11.58 -5.68 31.63
CA GLU A 433 -12.83 -5.27 32.28
C GLU A 433 -12.80 -3.77 32.60
N GLU A 434 -11.74 -3.27 33.26
CA GLU A 434 -11.59 -1.84 33.56
C GLU A 434 -11.53 -1.01 32.27
N LEU A 435 -10.89 -1.55 31.22
CA LEU A 435 -10.84 -0.90 29.90
C LEU A 435 -12.26 -0.70 29.32
N GLY A 436 -13.11 -1.70 29.41
CA GLY A 436 -14.50 -1.60 28.97
C GLY A 436 -15.31 -0.57 29.75
N LEU A 437 -15.14 -0.52 31.08
CA LEU A 437 -15.84 0.43 31.96
C LEU A 437 -15.42 1.88 31.68
N VAL A 438 -14.12 2.12 31.55
CA VAL A 438 -13.62 3.48 31.31
C VAL A 438 -13.96 3.95 29.88
N LEU A 439 -13.94 3.06 28.89
CA LEU A 439 -14.38 3.40 27.52
C LEU A 439 -15.86 3.75 27.48
N ARG A 440 -16.72 2.99 28.15
CA ARG A 440 -18.17 3.32 28.26
C ARG A 440 -18.37 4.72 28.83
N TRP A 441 -17.68 5.04 29.93
CA TRP A 441 -17.73 6.36 30.55
C TRP A 441 -17.19 7.47 29.63
N MET A 442 -16.08 7.22 28.96
CA MET A 442 -15.48 8.22 28.05
C MET A 442 -16.33 8.48 26.81
N LEU A 443 -17.15 7.52 26.38
CA LEU A 443 -17.91 7.58 25.14
C LEU A 443 -19.39 7.93 25.36
N SER A 444 -20.15 7.03 25.98
CA SER A 444 -21.61 7.04 25.93
C SER A 444 -22.31 7.17 27.29
N GLU A 445 -21.63 6.86 28.39
CA GLU A 445 -22.21 6.84 29.73
C GLU A 445 -21.43 7.76 30.71
N PRO A 446 -21.48 9.10 30.51
CA PRO A 446 -20.69 10.02 31.33
C PRO A 446 -21.05 10.01 32.83
N GLU A 447 -22.20 9.49 33.19
CA GLU A 447 -22.68 9.30 34.56
C GLU A 447 -22.20 7.99 35.23
N LEU A 448 -21.48 7.11 34.50
CA LEU A 448 -20.98 5.84 35.04
C LEU A 448 -19.86 6.08 36.07
N GLU A 449 -20.23 6.14 37.36
CA GLU A 449 -19.30 6.45 38.46
C GLU A 449 -18.07 5.53 38.51
N GLU A 450 -18.24 4.24 38.20
CA GLU A 450 -17.15 3.27 38.18
C GLU A 450 -16.10 3.64 37.11
N GLY A 451 -16.53 3.99 35.92
CA GLY A 451 -15.65 4.45 34.84
C GLY A 451 -14.93 5.77 35.18
N LYS A 452 -15.64 6.72 35.82
CA LYS A 452 -15.07 7.95 36.32
C LYS A 452 -13.97 7.69 37.38
N ASN A 453 -14.25 6.83 38.34
CA ASN A 453 -13.31 6.46 39.38
C ASN A 453 -12.05 5.78 38.82
N ILE A 454 -12.22 4.92 37.81
CA ILE A 454 -11.08 4.34 37.08
C ILE A 454 -10.24 5.45 36.45
N TRP A 455 -10.86 6.38 35.72
CA TRP A 455 -10.16 7.49 35.05
C TRP A 455 -9.41 8.37 36.05
N LEU A 456 -10.00 8.71 37.19
CA LEU A 456 -9.39 9.57 38.22
C LEU A 456 -8.19 8.93 38.88
N ARG A 457 -8.22 7.61 39.17
CA ARG A 457 -7.12 6.90 39.84
C ARG A 457 -6.01 6.44 38.87
N SER A 458 -6.32 6.25 37.60
CA SER A 458 -5.36 5.75 36.65
C SER A 458 -4.24 6.73 36.33
N GLU A 459 -3.09 6.19 35.95
CA GLU A 459 -2.10 6.95 35.22
C GLU A 459 -2.68 7.36 33.88
N ARG A 460 -2.44 8.60 33.46
CA ARG A 460 -2.99 9.11 32.22
C ARG A 460 -1.88 9.62 31.32
N PHE A 461 -2.05 9.39 30.04
CA PHE A 461 -1.08 9.72 29.01
C PHE A 461 -1.67 10.75 28.04
N SER A 462 -0.81 11.56 27.48
CA SER A 462 -1.10 12.44 26.35
C SER A 462 -1.02 11.66 25.03
N ALA A 463 -1.51 12.24 23.95
CA ALA A 463 -1.39 11.65 22.63
C ALA A 463 0.06 11.48 22.18
N ASP A 464 0.95 12.42 22.56
CA ASP A 464 2.40 12.33 22.30
C ASP A 464 3.05 11.18 23.09
N GLU A 465 2.75 11.05 24.38
CA GLU A 465 3.28 9.99 25.23
C GLU A 465 2.81 8.59 24.76
N ILE A 466 1.57 8.46 24.32
CA ILE A 466 1.05 7.22 23.74
C ILE A 466 1.84 6.84 22.50
N SER A 467 2.07 7.80 21.61
CA SER A 467 2.80 7.53 20.36
C SER A 467 4.26 7.13 20.63
N ALA A 468 4.89 7.72 21.63
CA ALA A 468 6.28 7.42 22.00
C ALA A 468 6.44 6.12 22.81
N GLY A 469 5.45 5.79 23.66
CA GLY A 469 5.53 4.71 24.65
C GLY A 469 4.78 3.43 24.29
N ALA A 470 4.10 3.37 23.14
CA ALA A 470 3.33 2.20 22.72
C ALA A 470 4.19 0.94 22.62
N ASN A 471 3.71 -0.17 23.15
CA ASN A 471 4.35 -1.47 22.99
C ASN A 471 3.96 -2.08 21.62
N LEU A 472 4.77 -1.80 20.60
CA LEU A 472 4.52 -2.25 19.25
C LEU A 472 4.57 -3.77 19.11
N LYS A 473 5.40 -4.47 19.89
CA LYS A 473 5.45 -5.95 19.85
C LYS A 473 4.11 -6.56 20.27
N ARG A 474 3.47 -6.04 21.33
CA ARG A 474 2.14 -6.48 21.76
C ARG A 474 1.06 -6.14 20.72
N LEU A 475 1.14 -4.93 20.13
CA LEU A 475 0.21 -4.51 19.08
C LEU A 475 0.26 -5.44 17.87
N TYR A 476 1.45 -5.77 17.41
CA TYR A 476 1.65 -6.68 16.26
C TYR A 476 1.33 -8.14 16.62
N ALA A 477 1.64 -8.61 17.82
CA ALA A 477 1.26 -9.94 18.28
C ALA A 477 -0.27 -10.13 18.26
N GLN A 478 -1.03 -9.15 18.74
CA GLN A 478 -2.50 -9.18 18.67
C GLN A 478 -2.99 -9.21 17.22
N ARG A 479 -2.39 -8.41 16.33
CA ARG A 479 -2.72 -8.40 14.89
C ARG A 479 -2.46 -9.76 14.25
N GLU A 480 -1.35 -10.41 14.57
CA GLU A 480 -1.05 -11.75 14.06
C GLU A 480 -2.04 -12.81 14.57
N GLU A 481 -2.47 -12.71 15.82
CA GLU A 481 -3.46 -13.65 16.36
C GLU A 481 -4.82 -13.51 15.66
N PHE A 482 -5.29 -12.29 15.41
CA PHE A 482 -6.49 -12.09 14.60
C PHE A 482 -6.29 -12.56 13.15
N ARG A 483 -5.10 -12.37 12.58
CA ARG A 483 -4.78 -12.84 11.22
C ARG A 483 -4.86 -14.35 11.09
N LYS A 484 -4.44 -15.11 12.11
CA LYS A 484 -4.62 -16.57 12.13
C LYS A 484 -6.08 -16.97 11.94
N GLY A 485 -6.99 -16.41 12.74
CA GLY A 485 -8.41 -16.67 12.62
C GLY A 485 -8.98 -16.23 11.28
N ASN A 486 -8.51 -15.12 10.73
CA ASN A 486 -8.94 -14.62 9.42
C ASN A 486 -8.46 -15.53 8.28
N TRP A 487 -7.26 -16.08 8.31
CA TRP A 487 -6.80 -17.05 7.31
C TRP A 487 -7.72 -18.26 7.24
N GLN A 488 -8.08 -18.84 8.38
CA GLN A 488 -8.99 -19.98 8.45
C GLN A 488 -10.38 -19.62 7.91
N ALA A 489 -10.92 -18.48 8.31
CA ALA A 489 -12.23 -17.99 7.84
C ALA A 489 -12.24 -17.73 6.33
N LEU A 490 -11.16 -17.15 5.77
CA LEU A 490 -11.02 -16.92 4.33
C LEU A 490 -10.97 -18.22 3.55
N ALA A 491 -10.21 -19.22 4.03
CA ALA A 491 -10.08 -20.52 3.38
C ALA A 491 -11.40 -21.29 3.37
N VAL A 492 -12.12 -21.33 4.49
CA VAL A 492 -13.44 -21.99 4.60
C VAL A 492 -14.47 -21.31 3.70
N ASN A 493 -14.45 -19.98 3.60
CA ASN A 493 -15.38 -19.20 2.79
C ASN A 493 -14.84 -18.85 1.40
N HIS A 494 -13.97 -19.67 0.82
CA HIS A 494 -13.25 -19.38 -0.41
C HIS A 494 -14.14 -18.94 -1.59
N GLU A 495 -15.38 -19.39 -1.69
CA GLU A 495 -16.31 -19.00 -2.75
C GLU A 495 -16.76 -17.54 -2.65
N LYS A 496 -16.79 -16.97 -1.44
CA LYS A 496 -17.27 -15.61 -1.14
C LYS A 496 -16.14 -14.66 -0.74
N SER A 497 -14.96 -15.22 -0.45
CA SER A 497 -13.78 -14.49 -0.03
C SER A 497 -12.82 -14.23 -1.20
N VAL A 498 -11.72 -13.56 -0.91
CA VAL A 498 -10.62 -13.32 -1.85
C VAL A 498 -9.51 -14.38 -1.76
N PHE A 499 -9.71 -15.48 -1.03
CA PHE A 499 -8.66 -16.42 -0.66
C PHE A 499 -7.78 -16.86 -1.85
N TYR A 500 -8.39 -17.35 -2.94
CA TYR A 500 -7.65 -17.77 -4.13
C TYR A 500 -7.28 -16.63 -5.11
N GLN A 501 -7.48 -15.37 -4.70
CA GLN A 501 -6.98 -14.18 -5.41
C GLN A 501 -5.72 -13.62 -4.77
N LEU A 502 -5.42 -14.02 -3.52
CA LEU A 502 -4.21 -13.66 -2.80
C LEU A 502 -2.98 -14.31 -3.45
N ASP A 503 -1.80 -13.80 -3.11
CA ASP A 503 -0.55 -14.48 -3.41
C ASP A 503 -0.48 -15.79 -2.62
N LEU A 504 -0.57 -16.91 -3.32
CA LEU A 504 -0.58 -18.23 -2.68
C LEU A 504 0.78 -18.65 -2.15
N ALA A 505 1.88 -18.04 -2.61
CA ALA A 505 3.20 -18.29 -2.04
C ALA A 505 3.32 -17.63 -0.67
N ASP A 506 2.93 -16.35 -0.56
CA ASP A 506 2.85 -15.61 0.71
C ASP A 506 1.87 -16.28 1.69
N ALA A 507 0.69 -16.69 1.19
CA ALA A 507 -0.27 -17.45 2.00
C ALA A 507 0.34 -18.73 2.59
N ALA A 508 1.07 -19.52 1.79
CA ALA A 508 1.72 -20.74 2.25
C ALA A 508 2.80 -20.47 3.31
N GLU A 509 3.57 -19.41 3.14
CA GLU A 509 4.57 -18.97 4.12
C GLU A 509 3.90 -18.59 5.46
N ASP A 510 2.79 -17.85 5.41
CA ASP A 510 2.01 -17.50 6.60
C ASP A 510 1.41 -18.75 7.28
N PHE A 511 0.88 -19.71 6.51
CA PHE A 511 0.34 -20.96 7.07
C PHE A 511 1.41 -21.75 7.84
N VAL A 512 2.59 -21.91 7.27
CA VAL A 512 3.71 -22.62 7.93
C VAL A 512 4.19 -21.83 9.16
N ARG A 513 4.43 -20.54 8.99
CA ARG A 513 4.96 -19.66 10.04
C ARG A 513 4.02 -19.54 11.26
N LEU A 514 2.72 -19.42 11.01
CA LEU A 514 1.69 -19.27 12.05
C LEU A 514 1.24 -20.63 12.62
N GLY A 515 1.73 -21.74 12.09
CA GLY A 515 1.32 -23.08 12.49
C GLY A 515 -0.16 -23.36 12.23
N LEU A 516 -0.68 -22.87 11.09
CA LEU A 516 -2.08 -23.06 10.70
C LEU A 516 -2.30 -24.46 10.13
N ASP A 517 -3.48 -25.02 10.37
CA ASP A 517 -3.89 -26.26 9.74
C ASP A 517 -3.99 -26.09 8.21
N MET A 518 -3.48 -27.07 7.49
CA MET A 518 -3.55 -27.07 6.03
C MET A 518 -5.02 -27.08 5.59
N PRO A 519 -5.41 -26.21 4.62
CA PRO A 519 -6.79 -26.18 4.15
C PRO A 519 -7.27 -27.56 3.68
N GLU A 520 -8.49 -27.92 4.01
CA GLU A 520 -9.11 -29.16 3.55
C GLU A 520 -9.20 -29.21 2.02
N LEU A 521 -9.26 -30.43 1.49
CA LEU A 521 -9.50 -30.62 0.07
C LEU A 521 -10.91 -30.14 -0.29
N LEU A 522 -11.01 -29.37 -1.37
CA LEU A 522 -12.31 -28.94 -1.87
C LEU A 522 -13.10 -30.11 -2.46
N PRO A 523 -14.43 -30.11 -2.31
CA PRO A 523 -15.29 -31.17 -2.84
C PRO A 523 -15.28 -31.16 -4.39
N GLU A 524 -15.71 -32.27 -4.98
CA GLU A 524 -15.64 -32.47 -6.44
C GLU A 524 -16.51 -31.51 -7.25
N ASP A 525 -17.58 -31.01 -6.67
CA ASP A 525 -18.51 -30.03 -7.25
C ASP A 525 -18.04 -28.58 -7.13
N ALA A 526 -16.94 -28.31 -6.39
CA ALA A 526 -16.35 -26.98 -6.34
C ALA A 526 -15.76 -26.59 -7.70
N LEU A 527 -15.67 -25.27 -7.94
CA LEU A 527 -15.09 -24.72 -9.16
C LEU A 527 -13.68 -25.31 -9.43
N GLN A 528 -13.48 -25.81 -10.64
CA GLN A 528 -12.24 -26.49 -11.02
C GLN A 528 -10.98 -25.67 -10.70
N MET A 529 -10.97 -24.37 -11.04
CA MET A 529 -9.83 -23.50 -10.73
C MET A 529 -9.60 -23.36 -9.24
N SER A 530 -10.64 -23.32 -8.42
CA SER A 530 -10.50 -23.31 -6.96
C SER A 530 -9.88 -24.60 -6.44
N ARG A 531 -10.27 -25.75 -6.98
CA ARG A 531 -9.70 -27.06 -6.66
C ARG A 531 -8.22 -27.13 -7.04
N ILE A 532 -7.85 -26.60 -8.21
CA ILE A 532 -6.45 -26.52 -8.65
C ILE A 532 -5.64 -25.63 -7.69
N HIS A 533 -6.10 -24.42 -7.40
CA HIS A 533 -5.42 -23.52 -6.48
C HIS A 533 -5.31 -24.10 -5.06
N ASN A 534 -6.33 -24.82 -4.59
CA ASN A 534 -6.29 -25.52 -3.30
C ASN A 534 -5.15 -26.57 -3.28
N ARG A 535 -5.07 -27.41 -4.31
CA ARG A 535 -3.99 -28.41 -4.43
C ARG A 535 -2.59 -27.76 -4.49
N MET A 536 -2.47 -26.66 -5.25
CA MET A 536 -1.20 -25.94 -5.37
C MET A 536 -0.77 -25.28 -4.06
N LEU A 537 -1.71 -24.67 -3.32
CA LEU A 537 -1.44 -24.11 -2.00
C LEU A 537 -0.98 -25.21 -1.03
N ARG A 538 -1.67 -26.37 -1.00
CA ARG A 538 -1.31 -27.51 -0.18
C ARG A 538 0.09 -28.05 -0.54
N ALA A 539 0.39 -28.16 -1.83
CA ALA A 539 1.72 -28.52 -2.31
C ALA A 539 2.80 -27.53 -1.81
N ARG A 540 2.52 -26.25 -1.88
CA ARG A 540 3.47 -25.21 -1.42
C ARG A 540 3.70 -25.28 0.08
N ILE A 541 2.64 -25.44 0.88
CA ILE A 541 2.74 -25.62 2.35
C ILE A 541 3.59 -26.85 2.67
N LEU A 542 3.31 -28.00 2.05
CA LEU A 542 4.09 -29.23 2.26
C LEU A 542 5.56 -29.04 1.91
N LYS A 543 5.84 -28.35 0.79
CA LYS A 543 7.21 -28.07 0.35
C LYS A 543 7.97 -27.21 1.36
N LEU A 544 7.35 -26.17 1.89
CA LEU A 544 7.94 -25.28 2.90
C LEU A 544 8.16 -26.01 4.24
N ASP A 545 7.28 -26.96 4.57
CA ASP A 545 7.37 -27.82 5.76
C ASP A 545 8.31 -29.03 5.58
N GLY A 546 9.01 -29.13 4.44
CA GLY A 546 9.96 -30.21 4.14
C GLY A 546 9.33 -31.58 3.91
N LYS A 547 8.01 -31.62 3.64
CA LYS A 547 7.24 -32.84 3.37
C LYS A 547 7.11 -33.11 1.87
N ASP A 548 6.72 -34.35 1.49
CA ASP A 548 6.48 -34.68 0.08
C ASP A 548 5.24 -33.95 -0.45
N TYR A 549 5.46 -33.02 -1.37
CA TYR A 549 4.44 -32.17 -1.99
C TYR A 549 3.99 -32.66 -3.37
N ARG A 550 4.76 -33.58 -3.99
CA ARG A 550 4.55 -34.02 -5.38
C ARG A 550 3.16 -34.62 -5.65
N PRO A 551 2.54 -35.39 -4.73
CA PRO A 551 1.18 -35.90 -4.95
C PRO A 551 0.12 -34.80 -5.11
N GLU A 552 0.23 -33.72 -4.33
CA GLU A 552 -0.69 -32.58 -4.44
C GLU A 552 -0.47 -31.77 -5.72
N GLU A 553 0.79 -31.59 -6.10
CA GLU A 553 1.16 -30.94 -7.36
C GLU A 553 0.68 -31.74 -8.56
N GLN A 554 0.90 -33.07 -8.58
CA GLN A 554 0.40 -33.95 -9.63
C GLN A 554 -1.13 -33.92 -9.74
N ALA A 555 -1.82 -33.97 -8.59
CA ALA A 555 -3.28 -33.88 -8.57
C ALA A 555 -3.81 -32.54 -9.12
N ALA A 556 -3.10 -31.43 -8.93
CA ALA A 556 -3.45 -30.15 -9.55
C ALA A 556 -3.32 -30.20 -11.08
N PHE A 557 -2.26 -30.82 -11.60
CA PHE A 557 -2.07 -31.02 -13.03
C PHE A 557 -3.10 -31.96 -13.64
N ASP A 558 -3.46 -33.05 -12.94
CA ASP A 558 -4.49 -33.97 -13.39
C ASP A 558 -5.85 -33.26 -13.50
N LEU A 559 -6.23 -32.44 -12.51
CA LEU A 559 -7.44 -31.61 -12.58
C LEU A 559 -7.42 -30.65 -13.79
N LEU A 560 -6.28 -30.03 -14.06
CA LEU A 560 -6.14 -29.11 -15.19
C LEU A 560 -6.30 -29.87 -16.52
N ARG A 561 -5.59 -31.01 -16.67
CA ARG A 561 -5.68 -31.89 -17.83
C ARG A 561 -7.11 -32.35 -18.07
N ASP A 562 -7.77 -32.87 -17.05
CA ASP A 562 -9.11 -33.44 -17.17
C ASP A 562 -10.12 -32.36 -17.59
N GLY A 563 -10.03 -31.13 -17.07
CA GLY A 563 -10.88 -30.02 -17.50
C GLY A 563 -10.63 -29.58 -18.94
N LEU A 564 -9.39 -29.67 -19.41
CA LEU A 564 -9.09 -29.40 -20.82
C LEU A 564 -9.67 -30.49 -21.73
N LEU A 565 -9.54 -31.76 -21.31
CA LEU A 565 -10.06 -32.92 -22.05
C LEU A 565 -11.59 -32.91 -22.11
N ASP A 566 -12.28 -32.58 -20.99
CA ASP A 566 -13.75 -32.46 -20.95
C ASP A 566 -14.25 -31.39 -21.92
N GLY A 567 -13.55 -30.27 -22.00
CA GLY A 567 -13.85 -29.20 -22.96
C GLY A 567 -13.74 -29.63 -24.42
N ILE A 568 -12.88 -30.62 -24.73
CA ILE A 568 -12.67 -31.17 -26.04
C ILE A 568 -13.65 -32.33 -26.33
N SER A 569 -13.80 -33.26 -25.36
CA SER A 569 -14.63 -34.47 -25.52
C SER A 569 -16.12 -34.15 -25.68
N ASN A 570 -16.57 -33.05 -25.12
CA ASN A 570 -17.96 -32.58 -25.28
C ASN A 570 -18.25 -31.97 -26.69
N ARG A 571 -17.22 -31.69 -27.48
CA ARG A 571 -17.37 -31.29 -28.89
C ARG A 571 -17.43 -32.51 -29.81
N LYS A 572 -18.45 -33.37 -29.60
CA LYS A 572 -18.71 -34.47 -30.54
C LYS A 572 -19.14 -33.86 -31.89
N SER A 573 -18.19 -33.74 -32.80
CA SER A 573 -18.50 -33.49 -34.20
C SER A 573 -18.65 -34.84 -34.89
N THR A 574 -19.74 -35.03 -35.63
CA THR A 574 -19.83 -36.16 -36.56
C THR A 574 -19.10 -35.72 -37.83
N PRO A 575 -17.92 -36.30 -38.14
CA PRO A 575 -17.21 -35.93 -39.35
C PRO A 575 -18.10 -36.19 -40.56
N LYS A 576 -18.21 -35.21 -41.44
CA LYS A 576 -18.95 -35.30 -42.67
C LYS A 576 -18.04 -34.91 -43.83
N LEU A 577 -17.94 -35.76 -44.83
CA LEU A 577 -17.22 -35.42 -46.04
C LEU A 577 -18.12 -34.47 -46.89
N ASP A 578 -17.69 -33.21 -46.96
CA ASP A 578 -18.45 -32.14 -47.65
C ASP A 578 -17.64 -31.51 -48.78
N VAL A 579 -16.79 -32.34 -49.42
CA VAL A 579 -15.96 -31.95 -50.55
C VAL A 579 -16.06 -33.01 -51.67
N TYR A 580 -15.95 -32.60 -52.90
CA TYR A 580 -15.91 -33.53 -54.03
C TYR A 580 -14.56 -34.24 -54.14
N SER A 581 -14.50 -35.38 -54.78
CA SER A 581 -13.32 -36.24 -54.86
C SER A 581 -12.11 -35.60 -55.56
N ASP A 582 -12.32 -34.57 -56.34
CA ASP A 582 -11.30 -33.81 -57.05
C ASP A 582 -10.94 -32.47 -56.37
N GLN A 583 -11.67 -32.08 -55.33
CA GLN A 583 -11.41 -30.85 -54.59
C GLN A 583 -10.22 -30.99 -53.68
N ILE A 584 -9.51 -29.86 -53.52
CA ILE A 584 -8.42 -29.71 -52.57
C ILE A 584 -8.81 -28.61 -51.59
N VAL A 585 -8.77 -28.93 -50.30
CA VAL A 585 -8.90 -27.94 -49.21
C VAL A 585 -7.51 -27.42 -48.87
N TRP A 586 -7.36 -26.12 -48.95
CA TRP A 586 -6.10 -25.46 -48.64
C TRP A 586 -6.21 -24.67 -47.35
N GLY A 587 -5.55 -25.17 -46.30
CA GLY A 587 -5.38 -24.49 -45.03
C GLY A 587 -4.08 -23.68 -44.99
N ARG A 588 -4.15 -22.44 -44.50
CA ARG A 588 -2.99 -21.56 -44.33
C ARG A 588 -3.00 -20.95 -42.94
N SER A 589 -1.82 -20.84 -42.34
CA SER A 589 -1.65 -20.23 -41.01
C SER A 589 -0.32 -19.45 -40.95
N PRO A 590 -0.29 -18.27 -40.31
CA PRO A 590 0.95 -17.62 -40.02
C PRO A 590 1.78 -18.44 -39.01
N VAL A 591 3.08 -18.19 -38.97
CA VAL A 591 3.97 -18.73 -37.95
C VAL A 591 4.08 -17.73 -36.79
N ARG A 592 4.05 -18.26 -35.60
CA ARG A 592 4.35 -17.50 -34.38
C ARG A 592 5.81 -17.68 -34.00
N ILE A 593 6.50 -16.57 -33.76
CA ILE A 593 7.83 -16.55 -33.15
C ILE A 593 7.72 -15.99 -31.75
N ASP A 594 8.12 -16.75 -30.75
CA ASP A 594 8.16 -16.30 -29.37
C ASP A 594 9.45 -15.49 -29.14
N MET A 595 9.30 -14.20 -28.91
CA MET A 595 10.40 -13.27 -28.69
C MET A 595 10.93 -13.35 -27.26
N ALA A 596 10.04 -13.53 -26.30
CA ALA A 596 10.37 -13.67 -24.89
C ALA A 596 9.24 -14.36 -24.13
N GLY A 597 9.57 -15.04 -23.05
CA GLY A 597 8.64 -15.60 -22.08
C GLY A 597 7.92 -16.87 -22.55
N GLY A 598 8.28 -17.47 -23.66
CA GLY A 598 7.77 -18.78 -24.07
C GLY A 598 7.95 -19.79 -22.94
N TRP A 599 6.94 -20.63 -22.69
CA TRP A 599 6.84 -21.56 -21.55
C TRP A 599 6.50 -20.94 -20.19
N THR A 600 6.55 -19.62 -19.98
CA THR A 600 6.11 -19.02 -18.73
C THR A 600 4.60 -19.16 -18.51
N ASP A 601 3.83 -19.36 -19.56
CA ASP A 601 2.39 -19.66 -19.56
C ASP A 601 2.08 -21.14 -19.26
N THR A 602 3.11 -21.97 -19.07
CA THR A 602 2.96 -23.40 -18.80
C THR A 602 3.02 -23.69 -17.29
N PRO A 603 2.10 -24.51 -16.75
CA PRO A 603 2.21 -25.00 -15.37
C PRO A 603 3.52 -25.80 -15.13
N PRO A 604 4.09 -25.74 -13.92
CA PRO A 604 3.57 -25.10 -12.71
C PRO A 604 3.84 -23.59 -12.62
N TYR A 605 4.73 -23.05 -13.43
CA TYR A 605 5.15 -21.65 -13.31
C TYR A 605 3.96 -20.68 -13.42
N SER A 606 3.10 -20.87 -14.41
CA SER A 606 1.94 -20.02 -14.63
C SER A 606 0.90 -20.05 -13.50
N LEU A 607 0.85 -21.14 -12.72
CA LEU A 607 -0.04 -21.26 -11.57
C LEU A 607 0.48 -20.55 -10.33
N TYR A 608 1.80 -20.40 -10.19
CA TYR A 608 2.43 -19.74 -9.03
C TYR A 608 2.68 -18.25 -9.28
N SER A 609 3.12 -17.90 -10.48
CA SER A 609 3.67 -16.56 -10.76
C SER A 609 2.97 -15.85 -11.92
N GLY A 610 1.99 -16.50 -12.54
CA GLY A 610 1.46 -16.04 -13.83
C GLY A 610 2.48 -16.22 -14.96
N GLY A 611 2.08 -15.99 -16.20
CA GLY A 611 2.98 -16.09 -17.36
C GLY A 611 2.79 -14.90 -18.28
N ASN A 612 3.88 -14.40 -18.83
CA ASN A 612 3.86 -13.36 -19.86
C ASN A 612 4.65 -13.83 -21.08
N VAL A 613 3.98 -13.88 -22.22
CA VAL A 613 4.60 -14.28 -23.48
C VAL A 613 4.48 -13.14 -24.49
N VAL A 614 5.61 -12.79 -25.10
CA VAL A 614 5.65 -11.85 -26.22
C VAL A 614 5.96 -12.64 -27.49
N ASN A 615 5.03 -12.65 -28.42
CA ASN A 615 5.23 -13.31 -29.70
C ASN A 615 4.78 -12.45 -30.88
N LEU A 616 5.31 -12.78 -32.06
CA LEU A 616 4.97 -12.17 -33.33
C LEU A 616 4.39 -13.23 -34.24
N ALA A 617 3.24 -12.94 -34.83
CA ALA A 617 2.73 -13.69 -36.00
C ALA A 617 3.42 -13.12 -37.25
N ILE A 618 4.05 -13.98 -38.01
CA ILE A 618 4.77 -13.59 -39.23
C ILE A 618 4.24 -14.25 -40.48
N GLU A 619 4.35 -13.55 -41.57
CA GLU A 619 4.16 -14.03 -42.93
C GLU A 619 5.48 -13.86 -43.71
N LEU A 620 5.71 -14.76 -44.65
CA LEU A 620 6.87 -14.66 -45.55
C LEU A 620 6.42 -14.08 -46.89
N ASN A 621 6.90 -12.92 -47.24
CA ASN A 621 6.53 -12.21 -48.46
C ASN A 621 4.99 -12.05 -48.64
N GLY A 622 4.29 -11.74 -47.52
CA GLY A 622 2.82 -11.61 -47.54
C GLY A 622 2.06 -12.92 -47.67
N GLN A 623 2.71 -14.04 -47.40
CA GLN A 623 2.08 -15.37 -47.43
C GLN A 623 2.28 -16.09 -46.08
N PRO A 624 1.22 -16.68 -45.54
CA PRO A 624 1.33 -17.56 -44.38
C PRO A 624 2.28 -18.74 -44.67
N PRO A 625 3.33 -18.93 -43.89
CA PRO A 625 4.36 -19.95 -44.17
C PRO A 625 3.90 -21.40 -43.93
N LEU A 626 2.91 -21.61 -43.07
CA LEU A 626 2.32 -22.92 -42.84
C LEU A 626 1.17 -23.15 -43.82
N GLN A 627 1.32 -24.14 -44.67
CA GLN A 627 0.33 -24.48 -45.68
C GLN A 627 0.08 -25.97 -45.69
N VAL A 628 -1.17 -26.36 -45.67
CA VAL A 628 -1.61 -27.76 -45.72
C VAL A 628 -2.63 -27.91 -46.84
N TYR A 629 -2.40 -28.89 -47.72
CA TYR A 629 -3.30 -29.27 -48.80
C TYR A 629 -3.90 -30.63 -48.49
N VAL A 630 -5.20 -30.71 -48.38
CA VAL A 630 -5.93 -31.95 -48.09
C VAL A 630 -6.87 -32.27 -49.27
N LYS A 631 -6.82 -33.49 -49.76
CA LYS A 631 -7.79 -33.98 -50.74
C LYS A 631 -8.28 -35.38 -50.37
N PRO A 632 -9.51 -35.77 -50.76
CA PRO A 632 -10.01 -37.13 -50.56
C PRO A 632 -9.10 -38.16 -51.21
N CYS A 633 -8.85 -39.27 -50.53
CA CYS A 633 -8.18 -40.44 -51.09
C CYS A 633 -9.21 -41.52 -51.44
N LYS A 634 -8.95 -42.29 -52.48
CA LYS A 634 -9.86 -43.38 -52.91
C LYS A 634 -9.74 -44.59 -51.98
N ASP A 635 -8.63 -44.76 -51.34
CA ASP A 635 -8.34 -45.85 -50.41
C ASP A 635 -8.58 -45.39 -48.99
N PHE A 636 -8.91 -46.31 -48.06
CA PHE A 636 -9.14 -45.98 -46.65
C PHE A 636 -7.80 -45.80 -45.90
N HIS A 637 -6.93 -44.94 -46.43
CA HIS A 637 -5.65 -44.60 -45.86
C HIS A 637 -5.46 -43.11 -45.70
N ILE A 638 -4.74 -42.69 -44.67
CA ILE A 638 -4.27 -41.31 -44.50
C ILE A 638 -2.83 -41.27 -45.02
N VAL A 639 -2.59 -40.55 -46.10
CA VAL A 639 -1.26 -40.37 -46.68
C VAL A 639 -0.74 -38.99 -46.35
N LEU A 640 0.31 -38.88 -45.57
CA LEU A 640 1.02 -37.64 -45.24
C LEU A 640 2.23 -37.46 -46.15
N ARG A 641 2.32 -36.32 -46.83
CA ARG A 641 3.46 -35.95 -47.66
C ARG A 641 4.02 -34.61 -47.19
N SER A 642 5.28 -34.60 -46.79
CA SER A 642 5.98 -33.35 -46.49
C SER A 642 6.71 -32.84 -47.71
N ILE A 643 6.44 -31.60 -48.11
CA ILE A 643 7.09 -30.96 -49.26
C ILE A 643 8.57 -30.59 -48.91
N CYS A 644 8.90 -30.41 -47.64
CA CYS A 644 10.24 -30.02 -47.22
C CYS A 644 11.30 -31.14 -47.21
N LEU A 645 10.90 -32.43 -47.17
CA LEU A 645 11.85 -33.50 -46.89
C LEU A 645 11.99 -34.56 -48.00
N LEU A 646 11.30 -34.43 -49.14
CA LEU A 646 11.30 -35.42 -50.21
C LEU A 646 10.99 -36.89 -49.78
N TYR A 647 10.48 -37.08 -48.56
CA TYR A 647 10.12 -38.40 -48.03
C TYR A 647 8.59 -38.47 -47.85
N THR A 648 8.04 -39.57 -48.30
CA THR A 648 6.69 -40.01 -48.00
C THR A 648 6.73 -40.91 -46.78
N SER A 649 6.02 -40.56 -45.70
CA SER A 649 5.74 -41.52 -44.65
C SER A 649 4.30 -41.97 -44.78
N ASP A 650 4.08 -43.27 -44.90
CA ASP A 650 2.76 -43.85 -44.71
C ASP A 650 2.53 -43.98 -43.23
N ALA A 651 1.60 -43.16 -42.69
CA ALA A 651 1.07 -43.40 -41.38
C ALA A 651 -0.13 -44.32 -41.52
N ALA A 652 0.09 -45.59 -41.37
CA ALA A 652 -0.95 -46.56 -41.12
C ALA A 652 -1.11 -46.71 -39.63
N ASP A 653 -2.31 -46.49 -39.16
CA ASP A 653 -3.02 -46.76 -37.90
C ASP A 653 -3.43 -45.55 -37.10
#